data_e21769c18bb7724307a601c877fda291
#
_entry.id   e21769c18bb7724307a601c877fda291
#
_cell.length_a   1.000
_cell.length_b   1.000
_cell.length_c   1.000
_cell.angle_alpha   90.00
_cell.angle_beta   90.00
_cell.angle_gamma   90.00
#
_symmetry.space_group_name_H-M   'P 1'
#
loop_
_entity.id
_entity.type
_entity.pdbx_description
1 polymer ?
#
loop_
_entity_poly.entity_id
_entity_poly.type
_entity_poly.pdbx_seq_one_letter_code
_entity_poly.pdbx_strand_id
1 'polypeptide(L)'
;MSLYSEYLEEIDVRKADLGLNPKPIDAADLLAEIIAQIKDTGNEHRTASLDFFIYNTIPGTTSAAGVKATFLKEIILGQETVAEITPELAIELLSHMKGGPSVAVLLDIALSDDASAIAAAEVLKTQVFLYEADTSRLIDALKAGNAIAKDILESYAAAEFFTKLPEIDEKIDVVTYIAAEGDISTDLLSPGNQAHSRSDRELHGQCMITPEAQQEIIELGKKHPSAKVMLIAEKGTMGVGSSRMSGVNNVALWAGKKTSPYIPFVNNAPVVAGTNGIAPIFLTTVGVTGGIGLDLKNWVKTVDTNGNNILNANGDPVLEEVYSVATGTVLTINTKTKKLFNGDKELVDVSDAFSPQKVEFMKAGGSYALTFGKKLQTLAAEALGIEAPLVFAPSKEISIAGQGLTAVEKIFNRNAVGVASATPLHEGSDVRVKVNIVGSQDTTGLMTSQELESMAATVISPSVDGAYQSGCHTASVWDTKAQVNIPRLMSFMNDFGAITARDPKGVYHAMTDVIHKVLNDITVDDRAIIIGGDSHTRMSKGVAFGADSGTVAIALATGECAMPIPESVKVTFKGTMKDHIDFRDVVHSTQAQMLKKFGENVFQGRVIEVQIGTLLADQAFTFTDWTAEMKAKASICISTDDTLVKSLELAKARIQIMINKGMENRDDMLQGLIDLADKRIAGIQSGEEPALAPDDTAKYFAEMVVDLDLIDEPMIADPDVNNEDVSKRYTHDTIRPASFYNGRKVDLGFVGSCMVHKGDMQIIAQMFRNMEVQGKEIKFNAPLVIAPPTYNIVDELKAEGDWALLEKYSGFEFDDAAPKEAARTKYENIMYLERPGCNLCMGNQEKAEKGDTVLATSTRLFQGRVVEDTAEKKGESLLGSTPMVVLATMLGRFPTIAEYKEAVTGINLTSFAPPSKDLSVATIPVKML
;
A
#
# COMPACT_ATOMS: atom_id res chain seq x y z
N MET A 1 -3.71 -16.88 -37.39
CA MET A 1 -2.76 -15.79 -37.60
C MET A 1 -1.50 -16.12 -36.80
N SER A 2 -0.30 -15.71 -37.20
CA SER A 2 0.87 -15.93 -36.34
C SER A 2 0.83 -14.92 -35.17
N LEU A 3 1.47 -15.24 -34.05
CA LEU A 3 1.57 -14.31 -32.91
C LEU A 3 2.22 -12.97 -33.29
N TYR A 4 3.20 -13.06 -34.23
CA TYR A 4 3.84 -11.86 -34.75
C TYR A 4 2.87 -10.98 -35.56
N SER A 5 1.98 -11.55 -36.36
CA SER A 5 0.97 -10.79 -37.10
C SER A 5 -0.04 -10.13 -36.17
N GLU A 6 -0.49 -10.83 -35.10
CA GLU A 6 -1.37 -10.27 -34.07
C GLU A 6 -0.68 -9.13 -33.33
N TYR A 7 0.61 -9.29 -33.04
CA TYR A 7 1.41 -8.24 -32.40
C TYR A 7 1.57 -6.99 -33.28
N LEU A 8 1.74 -7.14 -34.60
CA LEU A 8 1.80 -6.00 -35.51
C LEU A 8 0.44 -5.27 -35.58
N GLU A 9 -0.67 -6.00 -35.60
CA GLU A 9 -2.00 -5.38 -35.55
C GLU A 9 -2.19 -4.61 -34.23
N GLU A 10 -1.76 -5.15 -33.10
CA GLU A 10 -1.79 -4.45 -31.80
C GLU A 10 -0.96 -3.15 -31.84
N ILE A 11 0.25 -3.20 -32.44
CA ILE A 11 1.11 -2.02 -32.61
C ILE A 11 0.39 -0.94 -33.44
N ASP A 12 -0.23 -1.32 -34.54
CA ASP A 12 -0.92 -0.37 -35.42
C ASP A 12 -2.10 0.28 -34.72
N VAL A 13 -2.92 -0.49 -33.99
CA VAL A 13 -4.02 0.03 -33.16
C VAL A 13 -3.51 0.96 -32.07
N ARG A 14 -2.47 0.56 -31.31
CA ARG A 14 -1.89 1.42 -30.25
C ARG A 14 -1.37 2.74 -30.82
N LYS A 15 -0.73 2.72 -31.94
CA LYS A 15 -0.16 3.91 -32.61
C LYS A 15 -1.25 4.81 -33.18
N ALA A 16 -2.24 4.23 -33.86
CA ALA A 16 -3.31 4.97 -34.53
C ALA A 16 -4.31 5.58 -33.54
N ASP A 17 -4.72 4.81 -32.52
CA ASP A 17 -5.79 5.21 -31.60
C ASP A 17 -5.27 5.95 -30.37
N LEU A 18 -4.06 5.63 -29.92
CA LEU A 18 -3.52 6.11 -28.63
C LEU A 18 -2.19 6.87 -28.78
N GLY A 19 -1.55 6.86 -29.93
CA GLY A 19 -0.23 7.48 -30.14
C GLY A 19 0.91 6.86 -29.33
N LEU A 20 0.73 5.60 -28.87
CA LEU A 20 1.68 4.90 -28.00
C LEU A 20 2.74 4.14 -28.79
N ASN A 21 3.88 3.89 -28.16
CA ASN A 21 4.91 2.98 -28.68
C ASN A 21 4.41 1.52 -28.68
N PRO A 22 5.09 0.61 -29.42
CA PRO A 22 4.81 -0.82 -29.34
C PRO A 22 4.84 -1.31 -27.90
N LYS A 23 3.83 -2.10 -27.50
CA LYS A 23 3.84 -2.76 -26.21
C LYS A 23 5.11 -3.60 -26.08
N PRO A 24 5.88 -3.49 -24.99
CA PRO A 24 7.06 -4.31 -24.80
C PRO A 24 6.73 -5.80 -24.75
N ILE A 25 7.58 -6.63 -25.35
CA ILE A 25 7.40 -8.07 -25.44
C ILE A 25 7.71 -8.71 -24.08
N ASP A 26 6.75 -9.41 -23.51
CA ASP A 26 6.81 -10.11 -22.23
C ASP A 26 6.57 -11.63 -22.32
N ALA A 27 6.04 -12.11 -23.46
CA ALA A 27 5.67 -13.50 -23.69
C ALA A 27 6.75 -14.28 -24.46
N ALA A 28 7.04 -15.49 -23.97
CA ALA A 28 8.04 -16.40 -24.56
C ALA A 28 7.70 -16.81 -26.01
N ASP A 29 6.45 -17.12 -26.27
CA ASP A 29 6.01 -17.66 -27.54
C ASP A 29 6.18 -16.66 -28.69
N LEU A 30 5.79 -15.39 -28.43
CA LEU A 30 6.00 -14.31 -29.39
C LEU A 30 7.50 -14.07 -29.64
N LEU A 31 8.31 -14.06 -28.57
CA LEU A 31 9.75 -13.85 -28.75
C LEU A 31 10.43 -15.02 -29.46
N ALA A 32 9.98 -16.24 -29.23
CA ALA A 32 10.49 -17.42 -29.98
C ALA A 32 10.19 -17.32 -31.50
N GLU A 33 8.99 -16.82 -31.86
CA GLU A 33 8.66 -16.57 -33.27
C GLU A 33 9.56 -15.46 -33.86
N ILE A 34 9.80 -14.38 -33.12
CA ILE A 34 10.73 -13.29 -33.50
C ILE A 34 12.16 -13.83 -33.71
N ILE A 35 12.65 -14.68 -32.81
CA ILE A 35 13.98 -15.31 -32.95
C ILE A 35 14.05 -16.20 -34.18
N ALA A 36 13.00 -16.95 -34.49
CA ALA A 36 12.95 -17.74 -35.71
C ALA A 36 13.07 -16.88 -36.98
N GLN A 37 12.43 -15.69 -36.98
CA GLN A 37 12.57 -14.71 -38.07
C GLN A 37 13.97 -14.12 -38.15
N ILE A 38 14.63 -13.89 -37.03
CA ILE A 38 16.03 -13.40 -36.96
C ILE A 38 16.99 -14.43 -37.55
N LYS A 39 16.79 -15.72 -37.26
CA LYS A 39 17.62 -16.84 -37.80
C LYS A 39 17.46 -17.01 -39.30
N ASP A 40 16.30 -16.69 -39.84
CA ASP A 40 16.05 -16.75 -41.32
C ASP A 40 16.53 -15.44 -41.97
N THR A 41 17.70 -15.49 -42.60
CA THR A 41 18.31 -14.34 -43.31
C THR A 41 17.51 -13.85 -44.51
N GLY A 42 16.57 -14.63 -45.02
CA GLY A 42 15.67 -14.27 -46.12
C GLY A 42 14.32 -13.72 -45.68
N ASN A 43 14.06 -13.69 -44.39
CA ASN A 43 12.76 -13.26 -43.84
C ASN A 43 12.55 -11.76 -44.00
N GLU A 44 11.42 -11.37 -44.57
CA GLU A 44 11.06 -9.95 -44.80
C GLU A 44 10.93 -9.12 -43.50
N HIS A 45 10.60 -9.76 -42.37
CA HIS A 45 10.43 -9.09 -41.05
C HIS A 45 11.73 -9.08 -40.24
N ARG A 46 12.82 -9.66 -40.69
CA ARG A 46 14.05 -9.88 -39.93
C ARG A 46 14.61 -8.61 -39.27
N THR A 47 14.62 -7.50 -39.99
CA THR A 47 15.13 -6.22 -39.46
C THR A 47 14.27 -5.71 -38.31
N ALA A 48 12.94 -5.72 -38.45
CA ALA A 48 12.02 -5.30 -37.40
C ALA A 48 12.10 -6.27 -36.21
N SER A 49 12.27 -7.56 -36.43
CA SER A 49 12.44 -8.58 -35.40
C SER A 49 13.72 -8.39 -34.60
N LEU A 50 14.82 -7.98 -35.25
CA LEU A 50 16.06 -7.59 -34.55
C LEU A 50 15.83 -6.37 -33.64
N ASP A 51 15.13 -5.35 -34.12
CA ASP A 51 14.81 -4.16 -33.34
C ASP A 51 13.94 -4.52 -32.12
N PHE A 52 12.91 -5.33 -32.30
CA PHE A 52 12.06 -5.79 -31.20
C PHE A 52 12.85 -6.64 -30.20
N PHE A 53 13.68 -7.54 -30.64
CA PHE A 53 14.51 -8.37 -29.78
C PHE A 53 15.50 -7.54 -28.95
N ILE A 54 16.19 -6.60 -29.57
CA ILE A 54 17.24 -5.80 -28.94
C ILE A 54 16.63 -4.75 -28.00
N TYR A 55 15.64 -3.98 -28.48
CA TYR A 55 15.19 -2.74 -27.85
C TYR A 55 13.81 -2.80 -27.20
N ASN A 56 12.98 -3.83 -27.53
CA ASN A 56 11.58 -3.86 -27.07
C ASN A 56 11.18 -5.14 -26.33
N THR A 57 12.14 -5.86 -25.77
CA THR A 57 11.88 -7.01 -24.89
C THR A 57 12.04 -6.59 -23.44
N ILE A 58 11.05 -6.88 -22.58
CA ILE A 58 11.09 -6.55 -21.15
C ILE A 58 12.22 -7.34 -20.47
N PRO A 59 13.12 -6.67 -19.74
CA PRO A 59 14.13 -7.35 -18.92
C PRO A 59 13.52 -7.94 -17.63
N GLY A 60 14.32 -8.64 -16.85
CA GLY A 60 13.93 -9.24 -15.57
C GLY A 60 13.57 -10.71 -15.70
N THR A 61 12.44 -11.13 -15.13
CA THR A 61 12.03 -12.53 -14.99
C THR A 61 10.84 -12.93 -15.86
N THR A 62 10.46 -12.11 -16.83
CA THR A 62 9.40 -12.49 -17.78
C THR A 62 9.80 -13.73 -18.58
N SER A 63 8.82 -14.45 -19.09
CA SER A 63 9.10 -15.61 -19.94
C SER A 63 9.87 -15.24 -21.21
N ALA A 64 9.62 -14.06 -21.78
CA ALA A 64 10.40 -13.50 -22.88
C ALA A 64 11.87 -13.24 -22.47
N ALA A 65 12.11 -12.71 -21.26
CA ALA A 65 13.48 -12.51 -20.79
C ALA A 65 14.28 -13.80 -20.71
N GLY A 66 13.64 -14.90 -20.30
CA GLY A 66 14.27 -16.23 -20.29
C GLY A 66 14.67 -16.71 -21.69
N VAL A 67 13.78 -16.56 -22.67
CA VAL A 67 14.04 -16.92 -24.09
C VAL A 67 15.15 -16.03 -24.67
N LYS A 68 15.12 -14.70 -24.39
CA LYS A 68 16.17 -13.77 -24.81
C LYS A 68 17.52 -14.14 -24.22
N ALA A 69 17.59 -14.40 -22.91
CA ALA A 69 18.84 -14.77 -22.24
C ALA A 69 19.44 -16.07 -22.82
N THR A 70 18.61 -17.09 -23.08
CA THR A 70 19.02 -18.36 -23.66
C THR A 70 19.61 -18.15 -25.06
N PHE A 71 18.93 -17.38 -25.90
CA PHE A 71 19.41 -17.12 -27.24
C PHE A 71 20.72 -16.32 -27.28
N LEU A 72 20.86 -15.33 -26.36
CA LEU A 72 22.12 -14.61 -26.21
C LEU A 72 23.25 -15.53 -25.75
N LYS A 73 22.99 -16.49 -24.85
CA LYS A 73 23.96 -17.53 -24.47
C LYS A 73 24.43 -18.37 -25.67
N GLU A 74 23.47 -18.80 -26.49
CA GLU A 74 23.79 -19.59 -27.73
C GLU A 74 24.74 -18.80 -28.67
N ILE A 75 24.54 -17.48 -28.79
CA ILE A 75 25.42 -16.60 -29.58
C ILE A 75 26.80 -16.48 -28.93
N ILE A 76 26.87 -16.23 -27.62
CA ILE A 76 28.15 -16.10 -26.92
C ILE A 76 28.99 -17.37 -27.04
N LEU A 77 28.37 -18.54 -26.91
CA LEU A 77 29.03 -19.82 -26.99
C LEU A 77 29.28 -20.31 -28.45
N GLY A 78 28.94 -19.49 -29.46
CA GLY A 78 29.10 -19.83 -30.85
C GLY A 78 28.19 -20.95 -31.36
N GLN A 79 27.13 -21.28 -30.64
CA GLN A 79 26.13 -22.28 -31.04
C GLN A 79 25.17 -21.72 -32.09
N GLU A 80 24.97 -20.41 -32.04
CA GLU A 80 24.20 -19.64 -33.03
C GLU A 80 25.02 -18.45 -33.51
N THR A 81 24.72 -17.98 -34.74
CA THR A 81 25.42 -16.85 -35.37
C THR A 81 24.41 -15.86 -35.92
N VAL A 82 24.42 -14.63 -35.41
CA VAL A 82 23.65 -13.51 -35.94
C VAL A 82 24.62 -12.37 -36.22
N ALA A 83 24.73 -11.94 -37.47
CA ALA A 83 25.75 -10.97 -37.86
C ALA A 83 25.68 -9.62 -37.11
N GLU A 84 24.48 -9.22 -36.71
CA GLU A 84 24.19 -7.97 -36.01
C GLU A 84 24.36 -8.07 -34.47
N ILE A 85 24.48 -9.30 -33.94
CA ILE A 85 24.64 -9.52 -32.48
C ILE A 85 25.95 -10.28 -32.27
N THR A 86 27.03 -9.55 -32.02
CA THR A 86 28.32 -10.15 -31.65
C THR A 86 28.26 -10.73 -30.22
N PRO A 87 29.17 -11.66 -29.84
CA PRO A 87 29.27 -12.12 -28.44
C PRO A 87 29.40 -10.98 -27.42
N GLU A 88 30.18 -9.95 -27.77
CA GLU A 88 30.33 -8.77 -26.88
C GLU A 88 29.01 -8.02 -26.71
N LEU A 89 28.28 -7.76 -27.81
CA LEU A 89 26.94 -7.13 -27.72
C LEU A 89 25.95 -8.03 -26.95
N ALA A 90 26.05 -9.35 -27.12
CA ALA A 90 25.19 -10.28 -26.38
C ALA A 90 25.45 -10.22 -24.88
N ILE A 91 26.72 -10.10 -24.44
CA ILE A 91 27.07 -9.87 -23.01
C ILE A 91 26.56 -8.50 -22.55
N GLU A 92 26.71 -7.46 -23.35
CA GLU A 92 26.17 -6.13 -23.05
C GLU A 92 24.64 -6.17 -22.87
N LEU A 93 23.91 -6.83 -23.76
CA LEU A 93 22.46 -7.00 -23.65
C LEU A 93 22.07 -7.74 -22.36
N LEU A 94 22.80 -8.81 -21.99
CA LEU A 94 22.60 -9.50 -20.71
C LEU A 94 22.82 -8.59 -19.52
N SER A 95 23.81 -7.69 -19.56
CA SER A 95 24.09 -6.74 -18.47
C SER A 95 22.93 -5.80 -18.17
N HIS A 96 22.13 -5.47 -19.19
CA HIS A 96 20.94 -4.60 -19.07
C HIS A 96 19.67 -5.35 -18.65
N MET A 97 19.69 -6.69 -18.59
CA MET A 97 18.52 -7.49 -18.23
C MET A 97 18.22 -7.53 -16.71
N LYS A 98 19.16 -7.13 -15.87
CA LYS A 98 19.00 -6.89 -14.43
C LYS A 98 18.41 -8.05 -13.63
N GLY A 99 19.01 -9.23 -13.72
CA GLY A 99 18.63 -10.35 -12.85
C GLY A 99 17.87 -11.47 -13.53
N GLY A 100 17.43 -12.44 -12.75
CA GLY A 100 16.69 -13.61 -13.20
C GLY A 100 17.44 -14.49 -14.19
N PRO A 101 16.82 -14.89 -15.31
CA PRO A 101 17.43 -15.77 -16.31
C PRO A 101 18.76 -15.25 -16.87
N SER A 102 18.96 -13.93 -16.93
CA SER A 102 20.23 -13.36 -17.39
C SER A 102 21.37 -13.68 -16.44
N VAL A 103 21.11 -13.69 -15.14
CA VAL A 103 22.11 -14.07 -14.11
C VAL A 103 22.46 -15.54 -14.24
N ALA A 104 21.48 -16.43 -14.35
CA ALA A 104 21.71 -17.86 -14.53
C ALA A 104 22.58 -18.15 -15.77
N VAL A 105 22.30 -17.45 -16.87
CA VAL A 105 23.07 -17.56 -18.11
C VAL A 105 24.49 -17.03 -17.95
N LEU A 106 24.66 -15.85 -17.37
CA LEU A 106 25.99 -15.29 -17.07
C LEU A 106 26.80 -16.20 -16.16
N LEU A 107 26.15 -16.84 -15.18
CA LEU A 107 26.80 -17.78 -14.28
C LEU A 107 27.21 -19.07 -14.99
N ASP A 108 26.38 -19.59 -15.90
CA ASP A 108 26.73 -20.72 -16.74
C ASP A 108 28.00 -20.45 -17.55
N ILE A 109 28.10 -19.26 -18.15
CA ILE A 109 29.24 -18.84 -18.94
C ILE A 109 30.46 -18.61 -18.03
N ALA A 110 30.32 -17.89 -16.92
CA ALA A 110 31.39 -17.54 -16.01
C ALA A 110 32.04 -18.78 -15.36
N LEU A 111 31.27 -19.82 -15.08
CA LEU A 111 31.76 -21.07 -14.49
C LEU A 111 32.21 -22.12 -15.54
N SER A 112 32.17 -21.80 -16.83
CA SER A 112 32.63 -22.65 -17.91
C SER A 112 34.08 -22.35 -18.28
N ASP A 113 34.65 -23.18 -19.19
CA ASP A 113 35.97 -22.98 -19.80
C ASP A 113 35.92 -22.08 -21.05
N ASP A 114 34.82 -21.38 -21.28
CA ASP A 114 34.66 -20.50 -22.44
C ASP A 114 35.53 -19.24 -22.33
N ALA A 115 35.97 -18.72 -23.51
CA ALA A 115 36.76 -17.49 -23.55
C ALA A 115 36.03 -16.27 -22.98
N SER A 116 34.70 -16.28 -22.97
CA SER A 116 33.84 -15.20 -22.42
C SER A 116 33.63 -15.31 -20.91
N ALA A 117 34.19 -16.33 -20.23
CA ALA A 117 33.94 -16.55 -18.78
C ALA A 117 34.30 -15.34 -17.91
N ILE A 118 35.44 -14.70 -18.18
CA ILE A 118 35.86 -13.51 -17.44
C ILE A 118 34.91 -12.32 -17.69
N ALA A 119 34.52 -12.10 -18.92
CA ALA A 119 33.58 -11.01 -19.27
C ALA A 119 32.21 -11.21 -18.61
N ALA A 120 31.70 -12.45 -18.58
CA ALA A 120 30.46 -12.78 -17.87
C ALA A 120 30.61 -12.58 -16.35
N ALA A 121 31.75 -12.94 -15.76
CA ALA A 121 32.04 -12.72 -14.34
C ALA A 121 32.04 -11.21 -13.98
N GLU A 122 32.66 -10.37 -14.82
CA GLU A 122 32.65 -8.91 -14.60
C GLU A 122 31.23 -8.32 -14.63
N VAL A 123 30.36 -8.82 -15.51
CA VAL A 123 28.95 -8.42 -15.51
C VAL A 123 28.25 -8.90 -14.24
N LEU A 124 28.47 -10.15 -13.83
CA LEU A 124 27.87 -10.69 -12.59
C LEU A 124 28.19 -9.84 -11.35
N LYS A 125 29.43 -9.36 -11.21
CA LYS A 125 29.84 -8.49 -10.11
C LYS A 125 29.02 -7.21 -9.97
N THR A 126 28.28 -6.82 -11.03
CA THR A 126 27.39 -5.64 -11.02
C THR A 126 25.93 -5.97 -10.74
N GLN A 127 25.55 -7.27 -10.77
CA GLN A 127 24.17 -7.73 -10.59
C GLN A 127 23.92 -8.05 -9.11
N VAL A 128 22.76 -7.66 -8.60
CA VAL A 128 22.37 -7.92 -7.20
C VAL A 128 21.12 -8.79 -7.09
N PHE A 129 20.36 -8.96 -8.17
CA PHE A 129 19.12 -9.75 -8.19
C PHE A 129 19.39 -11.17 -8.66
N LEU A 130 19.93 -11.98 -7.74
CA LEU A 130 20.27 -13.39 -7.98
C LEU A 130 19.18 -14.28 -7.37
N TYR A 131 18.88 -15.41 -8.03
CA TYR A 131 18.11 -16.47 -7.39
C TYR A 131 18.93 -17.17 -6.28
N GLU A 132 18.24 -17.73 -5.30
CA GLU A 132 18.89 -18.55 -4.26
C GLU A 132 19.67 -19.71 -4.86
N ALA A 133 19.13 -20.34 -5.91
CA ALA A 133 19.82 -21.39 -6.66
C ALA A 133 21.14 -20.90 -7.26
N ASP A 134 21.21 -19.69 -7.78
CA ASP A 134 22.42 -19.12 -8.37
C ASP A 134 23.48 -18.78 -7.32
N THR A 135 23.07 -18.24 -6.17
CA THR A 135 23.98 -18.02 -5.06
C THR A 135 24.52 -19.32 -4.49
N SER A 136 23.68 -20.35 -4.37
CA SER A 136 24.11 -21.70 -3.97
C SER A 136 25.13 -22.30 -4.94
N ARG A 137 24.91 -22.15 -6.25
CA ARG A 137 25.85 -22.59 -7.28
C ARG A 137 27.21 -21.90 -7.17
N LEU A 138 27.24 -20.59 -6.90
CA LEU A 138 28.49 -19.85 -6.65
C LEU A 138 29.22 -20.38 -5.43
N ILE A 139 28.51 -20.63 -4.33
CA ILE A 139 29.08 -21.17 -3.09
C ILE A 139 29.61 -22.58 -3.30
N ASP A 140 28.91 -23.42 -4.04
CA ASP A 140 29.37 -24.79 -4.33
C ASP A 140 30.58 -24.78 -5.27
N ALA A 141 30.60 -23.88 -6.26
CA ALA A 141 31.79 -23.68 -7.11
C ALA A 141 32.99 -23.17 -6.30
N LEU A 142 32.76 -22.25 -5.34
CA LEU A 142 33.84 -21.85 -4.38
C LEU A 142 34.39 -23.03 -3.60
N LYS A 143 33.50 -23.88 -3.05
CA LYS A 143 33.92 -25.10 -2.30
C LYS A 143 34.69 -26.09 -3.18
N ALA A 144 34.35 -26.13 -4.48
CA ALA A 144 35.05 -26.92 -5.47
C ALA A 144 36.41 -26.32 -5.92
N GLY A 145 36.77 -25.14 -5.41
CA GLY A 145 38.03 -24.45 -5.70
C GLY A 145 38.00 -23.61 -6.99
N ASN A 146 36.85 -23.27 -7.53
CA ASN A 146 36.76 -22.45 -8.74
C ASN A 146 37.19 -21.00 -8.43
N ALA A 147 38.22 -20.52 -9.14
CA ALA A 147 38.82 -19.21 -8.93
C ALA A 147 37.89 -18.05 -9.33
N ILE A 148 37.08 -18.23 -10.39
CA ILE A 148 36.13 -17.22 -10.86
C ILE A 148 34.99 -17.06 -9.84
N ALA A 149 34.41 -18.15 -9.33
CA ALA A 149 33.42 -18.10 -8.27
C ALA A 149 33.94 -17.38 -7.03
N LYS A 150 35.21 -17.65 -6.65
CA LYS A 150 35.86 -16.95 -5.53
C LYS A 150 35.95 -15.44 -5.80
N ASP A 151 36.40 -15.03 -6.98
CA ASP A 151 36.57 -13.63 -7.36
C ASP A 151 35.23 -12.89 -7.38
N ILE A 152 34.14 -13.52 -7.88
CA ILE A 152 32.77 -12.96 -7.84
C ILE A 152 32.31 -12.78 -6.37
N LEU A 153 32.48 -13.79 -5.51
CA LEU A 153 32.08 -13.71 -4.11
C LEU A 153 32.94 -12.69 -3.32
N GLU A 154 34.22 -12.56 -3.61
CA GLU A 154 35.08 -11.51 -3.04
C GLU A 154 34.60 -10.11 -3.41
N SER A 155 34.20 -9.92 -4.67
CA SER A 155 33.59 -8.66 -5.15
C SER A 155 32.28 -8.35 -4.43
N TYR A 156 31.40 -9.35 -4.26
CA TYR A 156 30.14 -9.17 -3.51
C TYR A 156 30.40 -8.87 -2.02
N ALA A 157 31.32 -9.59 -1.37
CA ALA A 157 31.68 -9.32 0.01
C ALA A 157 32.25 -7.90 0.22
N ALA A 158 32.99 -7.39 -0.77
CA ALA A 158 33.50 -6.00 -0.79
C ALA A 158 32.40 -4.98 -1.19
N ALA A 159 31.17 -5.41 -1.52
CA ALA A 159 30.08 -4.59 -2.04
C ALA A 159 30.49 -3.73 -3.26
N GLU A 160 31.28 -4.29 -4.19
CA GLU A 160 31.73 -3.56 -5.38
C GLU A 160 30.58 -3.13 -6.28
N PHE A 161 29.47 -3.90 -6.32
CA PHE A 161 28.22 -3.53 -6.99
C PHE A 161 27.66 -2.17 -6.52
N PHE A 162 28.07 -1.68 -5.36
CA PHE A 162 27.67 -0.39 -4.79
C PHE A 162 28.81 0.61 -4.74
N THR A 163 30.00 0.20 -4.30
CA THR A 163 31.16 1.11 -4.13
C THR A 163 31.70 1.64 -5.46
N LYS A 164 31.54 0.86 -6.54
CA LYS A 164 31.93 1.28 -7.90
C LYS A 164 30.89 2.11 -8.63
N LEU A 165 29.68 2.30 -8.06
CA LEU A 165 28.69 3.20 -8.64
C LEU A 165 29.16 4.66 -8.54
N PRO A 166 28.77 5.51 -9.52
CA PRO A 166 29.05 6.95 -9.45
C PRO A 166 28.49 7.55 -8.16
N GLU A 167 29.21 8.49 -7.60
CA GLU A 167 28.67 9.31 -6.51
C GLU A 167 27.54 10.21 -7.03
N ILE A 168 26.64 10.58 -6.12
CA ILE A 168 25.55 11.50 -6.46
C ILE A 168 26.16 12.86 -6.75
N ASP A 169 25.71 13.50 -7.83
CA ASP A 169 26.15 14.82 -8.23
C ASP A 169 26.03 15.83 -7.06
N GLU A 170 27.03 16.63 -6.85
CA GLU A 170 27.00 17.69 -5.83
C GLU A 170 25.90 18.70 -6.09
N LYS A 171 25.62 18.97 -7.36
CA LYS A 171 24.57 19.89 -7.80
C LYS A 171 23.61 19.17 -8.75
N ILE A 172 22.35 19.18 -8.39
CA ILE A 172 21.27 18.64 -9.21
C ILE A 172 20.35 19.79 -9.59
N ASP A 173 20.36 20.16 -10.87
CA ASP A 173 19.42 21.15 -11.37
C ASP A 173 18.04 20.53 -11.58
N VAL A 174 17.02 21.26 -11.14
CA VAL A 174 15.61 20.88 -11.33
C VAL A 174 14.86 22.05 -11.95
N VAL A 175 13.98 21.76 -12.90
CA VAL A 175 13.02 22.74 -13.44
C VAL A 175 11.65 22.43 -12.86
N THR A 176 11.00 23.43 -12.30
CA THR A 176 9.75 23.27 -11.55
C THR A 176 8.54 23.16 -12.47
N TYR A 177 7.59 22.28 -12.13
CA TYR A 177 6.26 22.22 -12.69
C TYR A 177 5.23 22.15 -11.56
N ILE A 178 4.39 23.18 -11.44
CA ILE A 178 3.29 23.20 -10.47
C ILE A 178 2.14 22.35 -11.03
N ALA A 179 1.97 21.15 -10.48
CA ALA A 179 0.99 20.21 -10.98
C ALA A 179 -0.43 20.50 -10.47
N ALA A 180 -0.56 21.06 -9.28
CA ALA A 180 -1.80 21.60 -8.74
C ALA A 180 -1.54 22.57 -7.59
N GLU A 181 -2.51 23.44 -7.32
CA GLU A 181 -2.62 24.22 -6.08
C GLU A 181 -3.44 23.39 -5.08
N GLY A 182 -2.88 23.12 -3.90
CA GLY A 182 -3.43 22.22 -2.89
C GLY A 182 -2.81 20.81 -2.93
N ASP A 183 -3.44 19.87 -2.22
CA ASP A 183 -2.96 18.50 -2.14
C ASP A 183 -3.02 17.79 -3.49
N ILE A 184 -1.96 17.10 -3.85
CA ILE A 184 -1.94 16.19 -4.99
C ILE A 184 -2.20 14.77 -4.49
N SER A 185 -3.37 14.24 -4.85
CA SER A 185 -3.70 12.87 -4.51
C SER A 185 -3.01 11.87 -5.45
N THR A 186 -2.83 10.65 -4.96
CA THR A 186 -2.37 9.55 -5.82
C THR A 186 -3.41 9.17 -6.88
N ASP A 187 -4.69 9.53 -6.70
CA ASP A 187 -5.72 9.39 -7.73
C ASP A 187 -5.52 10.36 -8.91
N LEU A 188 -4.98 11.55 -8.66
CA LEU A 188 -4.61 12.48 -9.73
C LEU A 188 -3.43 11.97 -10.57
N LEU A 189 -2.49 11.26 -9.92
CA LEU A 189 -1.32 10.71 -10.58
C LEU A 189 -1.58 9.33 -11.21
N SER A 190 -2.50 8.55 -10.66
CA SER A 190 -2.82 7.17 -11.06
C SER A 190 -4.23 6.81 -10.59
N PRO A 191 -5.28 7.14 -11.37
CA PRO A 191 -6.66 6.95 -10.99
C PRO A 191 -7.01 5.49 -10.64
N GLY A 192 -7.78 5.29 -9.56
CA GLY A 192 -8.20 3.97 -9.09
C GLY A 192 -9.05 3.19 -10.10
N ASN A 193 -9.92 3.90 -10.82
CA ASN A 193 -10.75 3.33 -11.88
C ASN A 193 -9.97 2.88 -13.12
N GLN A 194 -8.68 3.25 -13.24
CA GLN A 194 -7.78 2.81 -14.31
C GLN A 194 -6.78 1.73 -13.83
N ALA A 195 -7.08 1.07 -12.70
CA ALA A 195 -6.18 0.07 -12.13
C ALA A 195 -5.85 -1.08 -13.11
N HIS A 196 -6.78 -1.42 -14.01
CA HIS A 196 -6.61 -2.47 -15.01
C HIS A 196 -5.49 -2.21 -16.03
N SER A 197 -5.12 -0.93 -16.25
CA SER A 197 -4.06 -0.57 -17.20
C SER A 197 -2.65 -0.51 -16.57
N ARG A 198 -2.53 -0.70 -15.25
CA ARG A 198 -1.25 -0.53 -14.52
C ARG A 198 -0.13 -1.46 -14.96
N SER A 199 -0.47 -2.61 -15.53
CA SER A 199 0.51 -3.53 -16.11
C SER A 199 1.17 -3.01 -17.39
N ASP A 200 0.58 -2.03 -18.05
CA ASP A 200 1.13 -1.35 -19.22
C ASP A 200 1.47 0.11 -18.86
N ARG A 201 2.74 0.37 -18.57
CA ARG A 201 3.21 1.66 -18.04
C ARG A 201 2.91 2.84 -18.96
N GLU A 202 3.02 2.68 -20.30
CA GLU A 202 2.71 3.77 -21.22
C GLU A 202 1.21 4.05 -21.31
N LEU A 203 0.41 2.99 -21.38
CA LEU A 203 -1.05 3.12 -21.40
C LEU A 203 -1.55 3.74 -20.10
N HIS A 204 -1.06 3.27 -18.96
CA HIS A 204 -1.45 3.81 -17.66
C HIS A 204 -0.97 5.25 -17.45
N GLY A 205 0.20 5.60 -18.00
CA GLY A 205 0.74 6.95 -17.94
C GLY A 205 -0.17 8.00 -18.56
N GLN A 206 -0.99 7.63 -19.56
CA GLN A 206 -1.97 8.53 -20.17
C GLN A 206 -3.03 9.04 -19.18
N CYS A 207 -3.19 8.37 -18.05
CA CYS A 207 -4.18 8.74 -17.04
C CYS A 207 -3.67 9.79 -16.03
N MET A 208 -2.40 10.20 -16.10
CA MET A 208 -1.81 11.15 -15.14
C MET A 208 -2.25 12.59 -15.44
N ILE A 209 -2.89 13.25 -14.48
CA ILE A 209 -3.30 14.66 -14.56
C ILE A 209 -4.16 14.90 -15.82
N THR A 210 -3.65 15.69 -16.79
CA THR A 210 -4.29 15.95 -18.09
C THR A 210 -3.28 15.82 -19.22
N PRO A 211 -3.72 15.59 -20.47
CA PRO A 211 -2.82 15.54 -21.62
C PRO A 211 -2.02 16.84 -21.82
N GLU A 212 -2.62 18.01 -21.54
CA GLU A 212 -1.95 19.31 -21.62
C GLU A 212 -0.81 19.39 -20.61
N ALA A 213 -1.05 18.97 -19.37
CA ALA A 213 -0.03 18.94 -18.32
C ALA A 213 1.14 18.00 -18.69
N GLN A 214 0.83 16.84 -19.26
CA GLN A 214 1.84 15.89 -19.74
C GLN A 214 2.71 16.52 -20.81
N GLN A 215 2.09 17.22 -21.76
CA GLN A 215 2.82 17.92 -22.84
C GLN A 215 3.71 19.04 -22.30
N GLU A 216 3.22 19.84 -21.34
CA GLU A 216 4.02 20.89 -20.69
C GLU A 216 5.24 20.31 -19.96
N ILE A 217 5.08 19.19 -19.24
CA ILE A 217 6.18 18.49 -18.57
C ILE A 217 7.25 18.07 -19.58
N ILE A 218 6.84 17.47 -20.72
CA ILE A 218 7.76 17.09 -21.79
C ILE A 218 8.51 18.32 -22.36
N GLU A 219 7.80 19.42 -22.60
CA GLU A 219 8.40 20.63 -23.15
C GLU A 219 9.38 21.29 -22.20
N LEU A 220 9.09 21.29 -20.88
CA LEU A 220 10.04 21.74 -19.86
C LEU A 220 11.32 20.88 -19.89
N GLY A 221 11.19 19.57 -19.96
CA GLY A 221 12.33 18.66 -20.05
C GLY A 221 13.17 18.88 -21.33
N LYS A 222 12.53 19.18 -22.48
CA LYS A 222 13.23 19.53 -23.72
C LYS A 222 13.93 20.89 -23.65
N LYS A 223 13.28 21.87 -23.03
CA LYS A 223 13.83 23.22 -22.86
C LYS A 223 15.02 23.26 -21.90
N HIS A 224 15.01 22.38 -20.89
CA HIS A 224 16.04 22.30 -19.85
C HIS A 224 16.67 20.90 -19.82
N PRO A 225 17.45 20.51 -20.86
CA PRO A 225 17.89 19.11 -21.02
C PRO A 225 18.87 18.62 -19.93
N SER A 226 19.55 19.55 -19.22
CA SER A 226 20.43 19.21 -18.09
C SER A 226 19.71 19.12 -16.75
N ALA A 227 18.51 19.70 -16.64
CA ALA A 227 17.73 19.69 -15.40
C ALA A 227 16.74 18.51 -15.39
N LYS A 228 16.38 18.04 -14.19
CA LYS A 228 15.26 17.13 -13.97
C LYS A 228 13.98 17.93 -13.80
N VAL A 229 12.86 17.45 -14.36
CA VAL A 229 11.56 18.09 -14.08
C VAL A 229 11.08 17.68 -12.69
N MET A 230 10.78 18.68 -11.87
CA MET A 230 10.27 18.49 -10.50
C MET A 230 8.78 18.86 -10.43
N LEU A 231 7.93 17.88 -10.11
CA LEU A 231 6.50 18.10 -9.90
C LEU A 231 6.24 18.64 -8.50
N ILE A 232 5.42 19.69 -8.38
CA ILE A 232 5.16 20.39 -7.13
C ILE A 232 3.66 20.42 -6.81
N ALA A 233 3.31 20.05 -5.57
CA ALA A 233 2.03 20.36 -4.93
C ALA A 233 2.16 21.74 -4.23
N GLU A 234 1.65 22.80 -4.85
CA GLU A 234 1.71 24.15 -4.28
C GLU A 234 0.64 24.32 -3.21
N LYS A 235 0.98 24.91 -2.06
CA LYS A 235 0.11 25.04 -0.87
C LYS A 235 -0.48 23.70 -0.38
N GLY A 236 0.17 22.59 -0.72
CA GLY A 236 -0.38 21.27 -0.45
C GLY A 236 0.67 20.19 -0.21
N THR A 237 0.18 19.01 0.11
CA THR A 237 0.94 17.77 0.33
C THR A 237 0.98 16.94 -0.94
N MET A 238 2.16 16.48 -1.34
CA MET A 238 2.34 15.59 -2.49
C MET A 238 1.98 14.15 -2.13
N GLY A 239 1.18 13.47 -2.97
CA GLY A 239 0.95 12.03 -2.93
C GLY A 239 -0.03 11.57 -1.84
N VAL A 240 -1.02 12.39 -1.49
CA VAL A 240 -2.07 12.03 -0.52
C VAL A 240 -2.96 10.90 -1.06
N GLY A 241 -3.34 9.96 -0.23
CA GLY A 241 -4.29 8.89 -0.56
C GLY A 241 -3.68 7.49 -0.60
N SER A 242 -4.13 6.66 -1.54
CA SER A 242 -3.71 5.25 -1.64
C SER A 242 -2.25 5.10 -2.01
N SER A 243 -1.65 4.03 -1.53
CA SER A 243 -0.31 3.61 -1.94
C SER A 243 -0.31 3.13 -3.40
N ARG A 244 0.35 3.88 -4.30
CA ARG A 244 0.39 3.54 -5.72
C ARG A 244 1.76 3.80 -6.32
N MET A 245 2.53 2.73 -6.51
CA MET A 245 3.78 2.77 -7.28
C MET A 245 3.53 3.32 -8.69
N SER A 246 2.38 3.00 -9.30
CA SER A 246 2.00 3.52 -10.61
C SER A 246 1.95 5.04 -10.68
N GLY A 247 1.64 5.74 -9.58
CA GLY A 247 1.71 7.21 -9.54
C GLY A 247 3.14 7.72 -9.70
N VAL A 248 4.10 7.10 -9.00
CA VAL A 248 5.54 7.43 -9.14
C VAL A 248 6.07 7.04 -10.53
N ASN A 249 5.65 5.88 -11.05
CA ASN A 249 6.01 5.44 -12.41
C ASN A 249 5.48 6.39 -13.48
N ASN A 250 4.27 6.94 -13.32
CA ASN A 250 3.69 7.90 -14.25
C ASN A 250 4.46 9.23 -14.22
N VAL A 251 4.83 9.71 -13.01
CA VAL A 251 5.71 10.90 -12.91
C VAL A 251 7.06 10.63 -13.61
N ALA A 252 7.66 9.46 -13.37
CA ALA A 252 8.91 9.10 -14.02
C ALA A 252 8.77 9.00 -15.55
N LEU A 253 7.65 8.48 -16.05
CA LEU A 253 7.38 8.38 -17.49
C LEU A 253 7.41 9.75 -18.18
N TRP A 254 6.72 10.73 -17.64
CA TRP A 254 6.58 12.04 -18.27
C TRP A 254 7.73 13.01 -17.96
N ALA A 255 8.25 12.97 -16.73
CA ALA A 255 9.34 13.85 -16.28
C ALA A 255 10.74 13.23 -16.45
N GLY A 256 10.84 11.95 -16.71
CA GLY A 256 12.10 11.21 -16.76
C GLY A 256 12.70 11.06 -18.15
N LYS A 257 13.81 10.33 -18.22
CA LYS A 257 14.54 9.99 -19.46
C LYS A 257 14.89 8.51 -19.46
N LYS A 258 15.00 7.90 -20.64
CA LYS A 258 15.61 6.57 -20.76
C LYS A 258 17.08 6.62 -20.39
N THR A 259 17.53 5.72 -19.53
CA THR A 259 18.94 5.59 -19.14
C THR A 259 19.70 4.58 -20.01
N SER A 260 18.98 3.72 -20.71
CA SER A 260 19.57 2.75 -21.66
C SER A 260 18.66 2.56 -22.87
N PRO A 261 19.21 2.44 -24.10
CA PRO A 261 18.42 2.14 -25.27
C PRO A 261 17.82 0.72 -25.24
N TYR A 262 18.44 -0.19 -24.48
CA TYR A 262 18.05 -1.61 -24.43
C TYR A 262 16.90 -1.90 -23.45
N ILE A 263 16.44 -0.88 -22.71
CA ILE A 263 15.28 -0.98 -21.83
C ILE A 263 14.10 -0.25 -22.48
N PRO A 264 12.95 -0.93 -22.70
CA PRO A 264 11.85 -0.37 -23.49
C PRO A 264 11.09 0.77 -22.82
N PHE A 265 11.29 1.04 -21.54
CA PHE A 265 10.57 2.07 -20.79
C PHE A 265 11.51 3.09 -20.11
N VAL A 266 10.94 4.22 -19.71
CA VAL A 266 11.65 5.24 -18.93
C VAL A 266 11.90 4.68 -17.52
N ASN A 267 13.14 4.73 -17.07
CA ASN A 267 13.60 4.15 -15.80
C ASN A 267 14.40 5.14 -14.93
N ASN A 268 14.31 6.43 -15.22
CA ASN A 268 14.96 7.44 -14.41
C ASN A 268 14.13 7.78 -13.16
N ALA A 269 14.80 8.02 -12.04
CA ALA A 269 14.17 8.35 -10.78
C ALA A 269 13.50 9.73 -10.80
N PRO A 270 12.26 9.88 -10.32
CA PRO A 270 11.53 11.15 -10.33
C PRO A 270 12.01 12.12 -9.26
N VAL A 271 11.71 13.40 -9.45
CA VAL A 271 11.82 14.45 -8.42
C VAL A 271 10.43 15.02 -8.17
N VAL A 272 10.00 14.98 -6.91
CA VAL A 272 8.70 15.50 -6.50
C VAL A 272 8.82 16.37 -5.26
N ALA A 273 7.91 17.32 -5.10
CA ALA A 273 7.94 18.23 -3.97
C ALA A 273 6.52 18.62 -3.51
N GLY A 274 6.40 19.01 -2.26
CA GLY A 274 5.21 19.63 -1.71
C GLY A 274 5.58 20.77 -0.77
N THR A 275 4.75 21.78 -0.70
CA THR A 275 4.98 22.91 0.21
C THR A 275 4.54 22.59 1.65
N ASN A 276 3.69 21.57 1.79
CA ASN A 276 3.22 20.97 3.04
C ASN A 276 3.78 19.56 3.24
N GLY A 277 4.92 19.25 2.63
CA GLY A 277 5.55 17.96 2.70
C GLY A 277 5.03 16.94 1.68
N ILE A 278 5.39 15.70 1.91
CA ILE A 278 5.02 14.56 1.08
C ILE A 278 4.36 13.51 1.97
N ALA A 279 3.27 12.93 1.51
CA ALA A 279 2.59 11.86 2.25
C ALA A 279 3.56 10.70 2.54
N PRO A 280 3.62 10.17 3.77
CA PRO A 280 4.67 9.23 4.19
C PRO A 280 4.80 7.99 3.29
N ILE A 281 3.67 7.39 2.88
CA ILE A 281 3.68 6.22 2.00
C ILE A 281 4.21 6.59 0.61
N PHE A 282 3.81 7.73 0.08
CA PHE A 282 4.27 8.19 -1.23
C PHE A 282 5.77 8.52 -1.20
N LEU A 283 6.27 9.11 -0.11
CA LEU A 283 7.70 9.36 0.08
C LEU A 283 8.51 8.05 0.11
N THR A 284 8.00 7.02 0.76
CA THR A 284 8.62 5.68 0.75
C THR A 284 8.66 5.12 -0.68
N THR A 285 7.54 5.24 -1.41
CA THR A 285 7.45 4.80 -2.81
C THR A 285 8.44 5.52 -3.73
N VAL A 286 8.64 6.82 -3.52
CA VAL A 286 9.68 7.61 -4.23
C VAL A 286 11.07 7.04 -3.94
N GLY A 287 11.35 6.71 -2.68
CA GLY A 287 12.62 6.08 -2.26
C GLY A 287 12.87 4.70 -2.88
N VAL A 288 11.81 3.92 -3.14
CA VAL A 288 11.91 2.62 -3.83
C VAL A 288 12.53 2.77 -5.23
N THR A 289 12.23 3.85 -5.92
CA THR A 289 12.77 4.15 -7.25
C THR A 289 14.10 4.92 -7.23
N GLY A 290 14.64 5.22 -6.05
CA GLY A 290 15.81 6.11 -5.91
C GLY A 290 15.49 7.59 -6.22
N GLY A 291 14.21 7.96 -6.18
CA GLY A 291 13.73 9.32 -6.43
C GLY A 291 14.01 10.30 -5.28
N ILE A 292 13.78 11.57 -5.54
CA ILE A 292 13.99 12.67 -4.59
C ILE A 292 12.63 13.26 -4.22
N GLY A 293 12.31 13.27 -2.93
CA GLY A 293 11.13 13.93 -2.40
C GLY A 293 11.52 15.10 -1.50
N LEU A 294 11.03 16.32 -1.82
CA LEU A 294 11.40 17.55 -1.14
C LEU A 294 10.20 18.20 -0.44
N ASP A 295 10.38 18.59 0.81
CA ASP A 295 9.51 19.56 1.47
C ASP A 295 10.09 20.98 1.22
N LEU A 296 9.39 21.78 0.40
CA LEU A 296 9.86 23.10 0.00
C LEU A 296 9.70 24.15 1.09
N LYS A 297 8.75 23.98 2.02
CA LYS A 297 8.46 24.92 3.13
C LYS A 297 8.36 26.39 2.65
N ASN A 298 7.87 26.63 1.43
CA ASN A 298 7.76 27.97 0.89
C ASN A 298 6.48 28.70 1.32
N TRP A 299 5.53 27.97 1.91
CA TRP A 299 4.36 28.52 2.58
C TRP A 299 4.43 28.20 4.06
N VAL A 300 4.51 29.22 4.91
CA VAL A 300 4.63 29.09 6.36
C VAL A 300 3.46 29.75 7.07
N LYS A 301 3.06 29.20 8.20
CA LYS A 301 2.03 29.80 9.05
C LYS A 301 2.59 31.10 9.65
N THR A 302 1.88 32.21 9.48
CA THR A 302 2.19 33.45 10.20
C THR A 302 1.85 33.31 11.68
N VAL A 303 2.74 33.79 12.54
CA VAL A 303 2.53 33.73 13.99
C VAL A 303 2.56 35.14 14.58
N ASP A 304 1.82 35.32 15.68
CA ASP A 304 1.87 36.55 16.46
C ASP A 304 3.16 36.67 17.30
N THR A 305 3.33 37.73 18.04
CA THR A 305 4.50 37.98 18.90
C THR A 305 4.67 36.96 20.04
N ASN A 306 3.65 36.14 20.33
CA ASN A 306 3.66 35.12 21.34
C ASN A 306 3.86 33.69 20.72
N GLY A 307 4.02 33.62 19.39
CA GLY A 307 4.18 32.35 18.67
C GLY A 307 2.87 31.62 18.33
N ASN A 308 1.70 32.26 18.52
CA ASN A 308 0.43 31.66 18.14
C ASN A 308 0.12 31.92 16.66
N ASN A 309 -0.50 30.95 15.98
CA ASN A 309 -0.93 31.12 14.59
C ASN A 309 -1.89 32.31 14.46
N ILE A 310 -1.62 33.21 13.53
CA ILE A 310 -2.60 34.23 13.12
C ILE A 310 -3.64 33.54 12.26
N LEU A 311 -4.91 33.70 12.64
CA LEU A 311 -6.03 33.05 11.93
C LEU A 311 -6.74 34.10 11.07
N ASN A 312 -7.22 33.64 9.88
CA ASN A 312 -8.10 34.44 9.06
C ASN A 312 -9.52 34.53 9.64
N ALA A 313 -10.43 35.24 8.98
CA ALA A 313 -11.82 35.38 9.43
C ALA A 313 -12.58 34.03 9.56
N ASN A 314 -12.09 32.96 8.93
CA ASN A 314 -12.67 31.64 8.95
C ASN A 314 -12.03 30.74 10.03
N GLY A 315 -11.03 31.24 10.76
CA GLY A 315 -10.32 30.47 11.78
C GLY A 315 -9.15 29.65 11.27
N ASP A 316 -8.73 29.84 10.00
CA ASP A 316 -7.60 29.12 9.42
C ASP A 316 -6.29 29.87 9.64
N PRO A 317 -5.16 29.19 9.79
CA PRO A 317 -3.86 29.83 9.81
C PRO A 317 -3.61 30.63 8.54
N VAL A 318 -3.24 31.89 8.70
CA VAL A 318 -2.76 32.72 7.58
C VAL A 318 -1.41 32.18 7.14
N LEU A 319 -1.30 31.89 5.84
CA LEU A 319 -0.05 31.44 5.22
C LEU A 319 0.66 32.63 4.57
N GLU A 320 1.96 32.69 4.72
CA GLU A 320 2.83 33.66 4.09
C GLU A 320 3.80 32.93 3.14
N GLU A 321 3.95 33.48 1.93
CA GLU A 321 4.91 32.96 0.97
C GLU A 321 6.31 33.45 1.32
N VAL A 322 7.22 32.54 1.66
CA VAL A 322 8.62 32.87 2.01
C VAL A 322 9.45 33.14 0.75
N TYR A 323 9.19 32.38 -0.30
CA TYR A 323 9.81 32.56 -1.62
C TYR A 323 8.89 31.97 -2.71
N SER A 324 8.87 32.65 -3.86
CA SER A 324 8.02 32.22 -4.97
C SER A 324 8.67 31.09 -5.78
N VAL A 325 7.85 30.10 -6.14
CA VAL A 325 8.19 29.02 -7.06
C VAL A 325 7.14 29.01 -8.17
N ALA A 326 7.56 29.33 -9.40
CA ALA A 326 6.68 29.28 -10.56
C ALA A 326 7.10 28.15 -11.51
N THR A 327 6.16 27.63 -12.29
CA THR A 327 6.47 26.68 -13.35
C THR A 327 7.54 27.22 -14.28
N GLY A 328 8.54 26.43 -14.59
CA GLY A 328 9.68 26.79 -15.42
C GLY A 328 10.84 27.46 -14.68
N THR A 329 10.76 27.64 -13.36
CA THR A 329 11.90 28.12 -12.56
C THR A 329 12.96 27.01 -12.46
N VAL A 330 14.21 27.34 -12.72
CA VAL A 330 15.34 26.44 -12.52
C VAL A 330 15.91 26.65 -11.14
N LEU A 331 15.91 25.58 -10.33
CA LEU A 331 16.46 25.55 -8.99
C LEU A 331 17.62 24.56 -8.94
N THR A 332 18.56 24.73 -8.02
CA THR A 332 19.69 23.83 -7.82
C THR A 332 19.66 23.23 -6.42
N ILE A 333 19.62 21.92 -6.35
CA ILE A 333 19.80 21.16 -5.10
C ILE A 333 21.32 20.98 -4.92
N ASN A 334 21.88 21.48 -3.83
CA ASN A 334 23.23 21.12 -3.42
C ASN A 334 23.17 19.96 -2.43
N THR A 335 23.62 18.78 -2.85
CA THR A 335 23.48 17.53 -2.09
C THR A 335 24.46 17.46 -0.90
N LYS A 336 25.59 18.22 -0.95
CA LYS A 336 26.56 18.29 0.15
C LYS A 336 26.09 19.22 1.26
N THR A 337 25.66 20.44 0.89
CA THR A 337 25.13 21.39 1.88
C THR A 337 23.68 21.09 2.26
N LYS A 338 22.99 20.21 1.50
CA LYS A 338 21.61 19.80 1.67
C LYS A 338 20.65 20.99 1.63
N LYS A 339 20.85 21.88 0.69
CA LYS A 339 20.09 23.12 0.54
C LYS A 339 19.62 23.30 -0.90
N LEU A 340 18.47 23.95 -1.05
CA LEU A 340 17.89 24.33 -2.33
C LEU A 340 18.20 25.80 -2.63
N PHE A 341 18.57 26.09 -3.88
CA PHE A 341 18.98 27.43 -4.33
C PHE A 341 18.17 27.88 -5.57
N ASN A 342 17.94 29.18 -5.66
CA ASN A 342 17.54 29.86 -6.89
C ASN A 342 18.68 30.79 -7.31
N GLY A 343 19.48 30.40 -8.29
CA GLY A 343 20.77 31.04 -8.57
C GLY A 343 21.68 30.94 -7.33
N ASP A 344 22.15 32.10 -6.87
CA ASP A 344 22.99 32.16 -5.65
C ASP A 344 22.18 32.31 -4.36
N LYS A 345 20.86 32.48 -4.45
CA LYS A 345 20.00 32.66 -3.28
C LYS A 345 19.63 31.31 -2.68
N GLU A 346 20.03 31.07 -1.45
CA GLU A 346 19.55 29.96 -0.63
C GLU A 346 18.04 30.13 -0.33
N LEU A 347 17.24 29.10 -0.55
CA LEU A 347 15.80 29.08 -0.33
C LEU A 347 15.42 28.32 0.95
N VAL A 348 15.81 27.06 1.05
CA VAL A 348 15.38 26.16 2.14
C VAL A 348 16.38 25.04 2.36
N ASP A 349 16.45 24.57 3.61
CA ASP A 349 17.14 23.34 4.00
C ASP A 349 16.32 22.10 3.58
N VAL A 350 16.93 21.17 2.87
CA VAL A 350 16.34 19.92 2.38
C VAL A 350 17.07 18.68 2.94
N SER A 351 17.70 18.81 4.09
CA SER A 351 18.50 17.76 4.73
C SER A 351 17.70 16.46 4.96
N ASP A 352 16.39 16.56 5.19
CA ASP A 352 15.51 15.41 5.36
C ASP A 352 15.44 14.52 4.10
N ALA A 353 15.63 15.10 2.91
CA ALA A 353 15.67 14.35 1.65
C ALA A 353 17.03 13.65 1.43
N PHE A 354 18.07 14.04 2.15
CA PHE A 354 19.45 13.58 1.97
C PHE A 354 20.03 12.95 3.26
N SER A 355 19.20 12.18 3.98
CA SER A 355 19.73 11.32 5.02
C SER A 355 20.68 10.27 4.42
N PRO A 356 21.65 9.75 5.17
CA PRO A 356 22.61 8.77 4.64
C PRO A 356 21.94 7.60 3.92
N GLN A 357 20.87 7.05 4.48
CA GLN A 357 20.11 5.95 3.88
C GLN A 357 19.43 6.35 2.57
N LYS A 358 18.82 7.53 2.48
CA LYS A 358 18.19 8.01 1.24
C LYS A 358 19.23 8.26 0.14
N VAL A 359 20.40 8.77 0.51
CA VAL A 359 21.55 8.92 -0.41
C VAL A 359 21.98 7.54 -0.95
N GLU A 360 22.03 6.52 -0.10
CA GLU A 360 22.31 5.16 -0.54
C GLU A 360 21.24 4.63 -1.51
N PHE A 361 19.94 4.89 -1.25
CA PHE A 361 18.88 4.53 -2.18
C PHE A 361 19.06 5.21 -3.54
N MET A 362 19.34 6.50 -3.55
CA MET A 362 19.58 7.25 -4.78
C MET A 362 20.78 6.68 -5.55
N LYS A 363 21.90 6.40 -4.85
CA LYS A 363 23.11 5.84 -5.46
C LYS A 363 22.88 4.44 -6.01
N ALA A 364 22.18 3.58 -5.28
CA ALA A 364 21.90 2.20 -5.69
C ALA A 364 20.82 2.11 -6.81
N GLY A 365 20.14 3.22 -7.13
CA GLY A 365 19.02 3.21 -8.06
C GLY A 365 17.71 2.67 -7.45
N GLY A 366 17.60 2.73 -6.13
CA GLY A 366 16.41 2.37 -5.38
C GLY A 366 16.68 1.45 -4.18
N SER A 367 15.67 1.36 -3.31
CA SER A 367 15.80 0.56 -2.09
C SER A 367 15.94 -0.94 -2.37
N TYR A 368 15.43 -1.45 -3.49
CA TYR A 368 15.54 -2.87 -3.84
C TYR A 368 17.00 -3.28 -4.05
N ALA A 369 17.68 -2.60 -4.95
CA ALA A 369 19.08 -2.91 -5.25
C ALA A 369 19.94 -2.83 -4.00
N LEU A 370 19.70 -1.85 -3.12
CA LEU A 370 20.42 -1.71 -1.88
C LEU A 370 20.13 -2.87 -0.90
N THR A 371 18.85 -3.23 -0.72
CA THR A 371 18.44 -4.29 0.22
C THR A 371 18.99 -5.64 -0.19
N PHE A 372 18.82 -6.00 -1.46
CA PHE A 372 19.37 -7.26 -1.99
C PHE A 372 20.90 -7.25 -2.00
N GLY A 373 21.51 -6.12 -2.36
CA GLY A 373 22.96 -5.96 -2.31
C GLY A 373 23.55 -6.18 -0.90
N LYS A 374 22.94 -5.57 0.13
CA LYS A 374 23.35 -5.77 1.54
C LYS A 374 23.25 -7.24 1.96
N LYS A 375 22.17 -7.92 1.56
CA LYS A 375 21.98 -9.35 1.83
C LYS A 375 23.02 -10.20 1.10
N LEU A 376 23.30 -9.87 -0.16
CA LEU A 376 24.32 -10.56 -0.97
C LEU A 376 25.73 -10.37 -0.40
N GLN A 377 26.06 -9.16 0.08
CA GLN A 377 27.33 -8.90 0.78
C GLN A 377 27.50 -9.81 2.00
N THR A 378 26.47 -9.87 2.85
CA THR A 378 26.50 -10.72 4.05
C THR A 378 26.71 -12.19 3.68
N LEU A 379 25.91 -12.69 2.73
CA LEU A 379 25.98 -14.09 2.28
C LEU A 379 27.35 -14.43 1.67
N ALA A 380 27.93 -13.53 0.87
CA ALA A 380 29.24 -13.73 0.26
C ALA A 380 30.36 -13.73 1.32
N ALA A 381 30.29 -12.82 2.30
CA ALA A 381 31.29 -12.78 3.39
C ALA A 381 31.22 -14.05 4.25
N GLU A 382 30.01 -14.54 4.57
CA GLU A 382 29.82 -15.80 5.29
C GLU A 382 30.37 -17.00 4.49
N ALA A 383 30.09 -17.07 3.18
CA ALA A 383 30.62 -18.14 2.32
C ALA A 383 32.16 -18.16 2.26
N LEU A 384 32.78 -16.98 2.31
CA LEU A 384 34.23 -16.81 2.31
C LEU A 384 34.87 -16.98 3.72
N GLY A 385 34.03 -16.99 4.77
CA GLY A 385 34.52 -17.05 6.16
C GLY A 385 35.24 -15.77 6.60
N ILE A 386 34.83 -14.60 6.09
CA ILE A 386 35.43 -13.30 6.43
C ILE A 386 34.36 -12.38 7.05
N GLU A 387 34.80 -11.34 7.75
CA GLU A 387 33.92 -10.26 8.20
C GLU A 387 33.63 -9.32 7.03
N ALA A 388 32.33 -8.97 6.83
CA ALA A 388 31.94 -8.05 5.79
C ALA A 388 32.46 -6.62 6.08
N PRO A 389 33.12 -5.95 5.12
CA PRO A 389 33.53 -4.55 5.31
C PRO A 389 32.34 -3.65 5.58
N LEU A 390 32.48 -2.66 6.45
CA LEU A 390 31.50 -1.62 6.71
C LEU A 390 31.48 -0.61 5.54
N VAL A 391 30.69 -0.90 4.53
CA VAL A 391 30.56 -0.09 3.30
C VAL A 391 29.38 0.86 3.42
N PHE A 392 28.29 0.38 4.01
CA PHE A 392 27.04 1.13 4.10
C PHE A 392 27.00 2.00 5.35
N ALA A 393 26.27 3.12 5.25
CA ALA A 393 26.07 3.99 6.39
C ALA A 393 25.44 3.21 7.56
N PRO A 394 25.95 3.42 8.78
CA PRO A 394 25.33 2.81 9.94
C PRO A 394 23.92 3.33 10.10
N SER A 395 23.02 2.47 10.58
CA SER A 395 21.67 2.87 10.96
C SER A 395 21.74 3.94 12.04
N LYS A 396 20.85 4.92 11.97
CA LYS A 396 20.72 5.92 13.03
C LYS A 396 20.09 5.26 14.23
N GLU A 397 20.83 5.09 15.30
CA GLU A 397 20.37 4.52 16.56
C GLU A 397 20.24 5.61 17.61
N ILE A 398 19.03 5.78 18.15
CA ILE A 398 18.72 6.72 19.23
C ILE A 398 18.32 5.92 20.45
N SER A 399 19.09 6.04 21.52
CA SER A 399 18.75 5.49 22.82
C SER A 399 18.75 6.58 23.88
N ILE A 400 17.69 6.66 24.68
CA ILE A 400 17.49 7.71 25.68
C ILE A 400 17.51 7.09 27.07
N ALA A 401 18.56 7.36 27.82
CA ALA A 401 18.73 6.78 29.14
C ALA A 401 17.60 7.21 30.10
N GLY A 402 16.99 6.22 30.75
CA GLY A 402 15.92 6.46 31.74
C GLY A 402 14.54 6.77 31.17
N GLN A 403 14.39 6.78 29.85
CA GLN A 403 13.09 6.84 29.20
C GLN A 403 12.59 5.42 28.92
N GLY A 404 11.36 5.13 29.33
CA GLY A 404 10.65 3.91 28.98
C GLY A 404 10.16 3.90 27.53
N LEU A 405 9.85 2.73 27.02
CA LEU A 405 9.42 2.51 25.64
C LEU A 405 7.90 2.63 25.50
N THR A 406 7.45 3.28 24.44
CA THR A 406 6.08 3.17 23.96
C THR A 406 5.82 1.74 23.47
N ALA A 407 4.56 1.37 23.28
CA ALA A 407 4.23 0.03 22.80
C ALA A 407 4.79 -0.23 21.40
N VAL A 408 4.77 0.80 20.54
CA VAL A 408 5.38 0.73 19.20
C VAL A 408 6.88 0.55 19.26
N GLU A 409 7.57 1.30 20.13
CA GLU A 409 9.02 1.13 20.29
C GLU A 409 9.36 -0.29 20.77
N LYS A 410 8.57 -0.89 21.66
CA LYS A 410 8.73 -2.29 22.08
C LYS A 410 8.60 -3.27 20.91
N ILE A 411 7.58 -3.07 20.03
CA ILE A 411 7.42 -3.90 18.84
C ILE A 411 8.64 -3.79 17.92
N PHE A 412 9.11 -2.58 17.68
CA PHE A 412 10.27 -2.36 16.82
C PHE A 412 11.54 -2.97 17.40
N ASN A 413 11.81 -2.76 18.68
CA ASN A 413 12.99 -3.34 19.35
C ASN A 413 12.96 -4.87 19.33
N ARG A 414 11.78 -5.49 19.49
CA ARG A 414 11.62 -6.95 19.42
C ARG A 414 11.94 -7.51 18.03
N ASN A 415 11.55 -6.79 16.99
CA ASN A 415 11.65 -7.24 15.60
C ASN A 415 12.89 -6.67 14.88
N ALA A 416 13.71 -5.86 15.54
CA ALA A 416 14.90 -5.26 14.96
C ALA A 416 15.94 -6.31 14.55
N VAL A 417 16.51 -6.17 13.35
CA VAL A 417 17.49 -7.07 12.77
C VAL A 417 18.80 -6.34 12.60
N GLY A 418 19.90 -6.97 13.05
CA GLY A 418 21.26 -6.42 12.85
C GLY A 418 21.55 -5.16 13.67
N VAL A 419 20.86 -4.96 14.79
CA VAL A 419 21.11 -3.84 15.70
C VAL A 419 22.30 -4.15 16.58
N ALA A 420 23.26 -3.25 16.61
CA ALA A 420 24.48 -3.41 17.41
C ALA A 420 24.29 -2.99 18.88
N SER A 421 23.29 -2.15 19.17
CA SER A 421 23.04 -1.60 20.49
C SER A 421 22.44 -2.65 21.44
N ALA A 422 23.02 -2.79 22.62
CA ALA A 422 22.43 -3.53 23.74
C ALA A 422 21.34 -2.71 24.48
N THR A 423 21.18 -1.44 24.13
CA THR A 423 20.19 -0.52 24.73
C THR A 423 18.99 -0.36 23.83
N PRO A 424 17.78 -0.25 24.40
CA PRO A 424 16.56 -0.06 23.62
C PRO A 424 16.62 1.19 22.74
N LEU A 425 16.07 1.08 21.53
CA LEU A 425 15.99 2.15 20.55
C LEU A 425 14.67 2.90 20.67
N HIS A 426 14.73 4.20 20.49
CA HIS A 426 13.59 5.12 20.55
C HIS A 426 13.24 5.67 19.18
N GLU A 427 12.15 6.44 19.14
CA GLU A 427 11.66 7.12 17.96
C GLU A 427 12.75 7.86 17.18
N GLY A 428 12.64 7.85 15.86
CA GLY A 428 13.64 8.45 14.96
C GLY A 428 14.87 7.57 14.71
N SER A 429 14.98 6.40 15.36
CA SER A 429 15.99 5.39 14.98
C SER A 429 15.61 4.74 13.65
N ASP A 430 16.58 4.60 12.74
CA ASP A 430 16.39 3.84 11.50
C ASP A 430 16.73 2.37 11.76
N VAL A 431 15.77 1.49 11.57
CA VAL A 431 15.95 0.05 11.86
C VAL A 431 15.49 -0.80 10.68
N ARG A 432 16.15 -1.94 10.53
CA ARG A 432 15.63 -3.04 9.73
C ARG A 432 14.86 -3.96 10.66
N VAL A 433 13.62 -4.29 10.30
CA VAL A 433 12.74 -5.10 11.15
C VAL A 433 12.27 -6.35 10.43
N LYS A 434 12.11 -7.45 11.17
CA LYS A 434 11.39 -8.62 10.71
C LYS A 434 9.93 -8.23 10.49
N VAL A 435 9.37 -8.61 9.35
CA VAL A 435 7.95 -8.51 9.03
C VAL A 435 7.29 -9.85 9.30
N ASN A 436 6.19 -9.84 10.06
CA ASN A 436 5.49 -11.08 10.43
C ASN A 436 4.40 -11.45 9.43
N ILE A 437 3.59 -10.46 9.03
CA ILE A 437 2.46 -10.68 8.12
C ILE A 437 2.57 -9.71 6.93
N VAL A 438 2.29 -10.24 5.74
CA VAL A 438 2.23 -9.42 4.52
C VAL A 438 0.92 -9.62 3.81
N GLY A 439 0.29 -8.52 3.41
CA GLY A 439 -0.95 -8.52 2.66
C GLY A 439 -0.84 -7.78 1.34
N SER A 440 -1.50 -8.31 0.31
CA SER A 440 -1.65 -7.64 -0.98
C SER A 440 -3.10 -7.77 -1.47
N GLN A 441 -3.52 -6.86 -2.31
CA GLN A 441 -4.83 -6.87 -2.94
C GLN A 441 -4.68 -6.64 -4.46
N ASP A 442 -5.71 -6.90 -5.19
CA ASP A 442 -5.67 -7.03 -6.64
C ASP A 442 -5.27 -5.76 -7.40
N THR A 443 -5.51 -4.56 -6.88
CA THR A 443 -5.05 -3.32 -7.54
C THR A 443 -3.57 -3.02 -7.29
N THR A 444 -3.01 -3.53 -6.21
CA THR A 444 -1.59 -3.43 -5.88
C THR A 444 -0.83 -4.70 -6.29
N GLY A 445 -1.47 -5.86 -6.18
CA GLY A 445 -0.88 -7.17 -6.43
C GLY A 445 -0.35 -7.36 -7.85
N LEU A 446 -1.03 -6.82 -8.86
CA LEU A 446 -0.53 -6.83 -10.24
C LEU A 446 0.83 -6.14 -10.36
N MET A 447 1.07 -5.10 -9.59
CA MET A 447 2.36 -4.42 -9.55
C MET A 447 3.34 -5.15 -8.62
N THR A 448 2.86 -5.70 -7.50
CA THR A 448 3.69 -6.50 -6.59
C THR A 448 4.26 -7.71 -7.32
N SER A 449 3.48 -8.41 -8.13
CA SER A 449 3.97 -9.53 -8.93
C SER A 449 5.03 -9.10 -9.93
N GLN A 450 4.83 -7.97 -10.62
CA GLN A 450 5.84 -7.41 -11.53
C GLN A 450 7.12 -6.99 -10.82
N GLU A 451 7.01 -6.42 -9.62
CA GLU A 451 8.18 -6.06 -8.81
C GLU A 451 8.94 -7.32 -8.34
N LEU A 452 8.22 -8.37 -7.92
CA LEU A 452 8.81 -9.66 -7.59
C LEU A 452 9.52 -10.29 -8.79
N GLU A 453 8.90 -10.25 -9.96
CA GLU A 453 9.50 -10.72 -11.22
C GLU A 453 10.73 -9.88 -11.57
N SER A 454 10.68 -8.55 -11.44
CA SER A 454 11.78 -7.67 -11.80
C SER A 454 12.98 -7.76 -10.84
N MET A 455 12.74 -8.10 -9.58
CA MET A 455 13.79 -8.37 -8.59
C MET A 455 14.42 -9.74 -8.76
N ALA A 456 13.89 -10.58 -9.63
CA ALA A 456 14.25 -12.00 -9.67
C ALA A 456 14.28 -12.61 -8.27
N ALA A 457 13.21 -12.32 -7.52
CA ALA A 457 13.18 -12.58 -6.09
C ALA A 457 13.56 -14.02 -5.79
N THR A 458 14.53 -14.17 -4.96
CA THR A 458 15.17 -15.43 -4.62
C THR A 458 14.32 -16.36 -3.76
N VAL A 459 13.07 -15.96 -3.51
CA VAL A 459 12.19 -16.59 -2.54
C VAL A 459 11.16 -17.43 -3.25
N ILE A 460 11.22 -18.72 -3.00
CA ILE A 460 10.22 -19.71 -3.43
C ILE A 460 9.06 -19.76 -2.44
N SER A 461 9.27 -19.28 -1.21
CA SER A 461 8.22 -19.12 -0.22
C SER A 461 8.49 -17.87 0.63
N PRO A 462 7.45 -17.16 1.10
CA PRO A 462 7.62 -15.97 1.91
C PRO A 462 8.34 -16.31 3.22
N SER A 463 9.32 -15.49 3.56
CA SER A 463 10.04 -15.58 4.86
C SER A 463 9.24 -14.92 5.99
N VAL A 464 7.91 -14.96 5.93
CA VAL A 464 6.98 -14.33 6.88
C VAL A 464 6.08 -15.38 7.53
N ASP A 465 5.51 -15.07 8.69
CA ASP A 465 4.64 -15.99 9.41
C ASP A 465 3.32 -16.21 8.66
N GLY A 466 2.84 -15.18 7.92
CA GLY A 466 1.67 -15.26 7.05
C GLY A 466 1.72 -14.29 5.89
N ALA A 467 1.25 -14.72 4.72
CA ALA A 467 1.10 -13.90 3.53
C ALA A 467 -0.28 -14.11 2.91
N TYR A 468 -0.97 -13.03 2.50
CA TYR A 468 -2.31 -13.10 1.94
C TYR A 468 -2.48 -12.20 0.71
N GLN A 469 -3.06 -12.75 -0.36
CA GLN A 469 -3.45 -12.02 -1.56
C GLN A 469 -4.97 -12.04 -1.71
N SER A 470 -5.59 -10.87 -1.72
CA SER A 470 -7.03 -10.68 -1.92
C SER A 470 -7.37 -10.19 -3.33
N GLY A 471 -8.60 -10.47 -3.78
CA GLY A 471 -9.23 -9.92 -4.99
C GLY A 471 -10.35 -8.93 -4.67
N CYS A 472 -10.30 -8.21 -3.55
CA CYS A 472 -11.43 -7.44 -3.05
C CYS A 472 -11.63 -6.04 -3.68
N HIS A 473 -10.64 -5.51 -4.40
CA HIS A 473 -10.66 -4.12 -4.88
C HIS A 473 -11.12 -3.96 -6.32
N THR A 474 -10.83 -4.88 -7.19
CA THR A 474 -11.40 -4.84 -8.53
C THR A 474 -12.75 -5.46 -8.56
N ALA A 475 -13.63 -4.66 -8.83
CA ALA A 475 -15.01 -4.84 -9.00
C ALA A 475 -15.46 -5.61 -10.14
N SER A 476 -14.70 -5.48 -11.08
CA SER A 476 -15.23 -5.83 -12.34
C SER A 476 -15.00 -7.32 -12.61
N VAL A 477 -15.74 -8.12 -11.84
CA VAL A 477 -16.31 -9.36 -12.37
C VAL A 477 -16.86 -9.11 -13.78
N TRP A 478 -17.16 -7.86 -14.12
CA TRP A 478 -17.72 -7.37 -15.37
C TRP A 478 -16.68 -6.96 -16.41
N ASP A 479 -15.46 -6.64 -16.02
CA ASP A 479 -14.39 -6.32 -16.96
C ASP A 479 -13.73 -7.63 -17.40
N THR A 480 -13.82 -7.95 -18.68
CA THR A 480 -13.18 -9.12 -19.26
C THR A 480 -11.67 -9.17 -18.99
N LYS A 481 -11.02 -8.00 -18.85
CA LYS A 481 -9.60 -7.90 -18.50
C LYS A 481 -9.34 -8.29 -17.04
N ALA A 482 -10.21 -7.89 -16.12
CA ALA A 482 -10.12 -8.30 -14.72
C ALA A 482 -10.36 -9.80 -14.55
N GLN A 483 -11.32 -10.37 -15.29
CA GLN A 483 -11.57 -11.81 -15.28
C GLN A 483 -10.35 -12.65 -15.72
N VAL A 484 -9.48 -12.11 -16.58
CA VAL A 484 -8.24 -12.76 -16.98
C VAL A 484 -7.10 -12.49 -16.00
N ASN A 485 -6.95 -11.23 -15.57
CA ASN A 485 -5.78 -10.81 -14.80
C ASN A 485 -5.84 -11.27 -13.33
N ILE A 486 -7.02 -11.30 -12.72
CA ILE A 486 -7.13 -11.69 -11.31
C ILE A 486 -6.82 -13.16 -11.07
N PRO A 487 -7.39 -14.12 -11.81
CA PRO A 487 -7.00 -15.52 -11.67
C PRO A 487 -5.49 -15.73 -11.89
N ARG A 488 -4.90 -15.05 -12.87
CA ARG A 488 -3.45 -15.11 -13.13
C ARG A 488 -2.65 -14.58 -11.94
N LEU A 489 -3.04 -13.43 -11.39
CA LEU A 489 -2.42 -12.86 -10.19
C LEU A 489 -2.53 -13.81 -9.00
N MET A 490 -3.73 -14.32 -8.74
CA MET A 490 -3.97 -15.24 -7.61
C MET A 490 -3.13 -16.51 -7.74
N SER A 491 -3.05 -17.09 -8.96
CA SER A 491 -2.20 -18.25 -9.22
C SER A 491 -0.73 -17.91 -8.97
N PHE A 492 -0.23 -16.81 -9.52
CA PHE A 492 1.15 -16.36 -9.29
C PHE A 492 1.47 -16.19 -7.80
N MET A 493 0.61 -15.49 -7.06
CA MET A 493 0.84 -15.23 -5.64
C MET A 493 0.70 -16.50 -4.79
N ASN A 494 -0.15 -17.45 -5.20
CA ASN A 494 -0.22 -18.76 -4.58
C ASN A 494 1.05 -19.57 -4.83
N ASP A 495 1.53 -19.61 -6.07
CA ASP A 495 2.79 -20.26 -6.44
C ASP A 495 3.96 -19.65 -5.67
N PHE A 496 3.93 -18.33 -5.45
CA PHE A 496 4.91 -17.60 -4.66
C PHE A 496 4.82 -17.89 -3.15
N GLY A 497 3.73 -18.47 -2.67
CA GLY A 497 3.56 -18.90 -1.29
C GLY A 497 2.55 -18.11 -0.45
N ALA A 498 1.78 -17.20 -1.06
CA ALA A 498 0.73 -16.49 -0.34
C ALA A 498 -0.57 -17.32 -0.26
N ILE A 499 -1.31 -17.15 0.82
CA ILE A 499 -2.70 -17.59 0.94
C ILE A 499 -3.52 -16.78 -0.06
N THR A 500 -4.35 -17.44 -0.86
CA THR A 500 -5.24 -16.80 -1.84
C THR A 500 -6.68 -17.23 -1.60
N ALA A 501 -7.61 -16.27 -1.66
CA ALA A 501 -9.02 -16.58 -1.51
C ALA A 501 -9.61 -17.09 -2.83
N ARG A 502 -10.44 -18.14 -2.72
CA ARG A 502 -11.32 -18.63 -3.78
C ARG A 502 -12.76 -18.47 -3.37
N ASP A 503 -13.65 -18.45 -4.35
CA ASP A 503 -15.06 -18.58 -4.07
C ASP A 503 -15.40 -19.99 -3.54
N PRO A 504 -16.64 -20.22 -3.02
CA PRO A 504 -17.05 -21.54 -2.57
C PRO A 504 -16.97 -22.66 -3.60
N LYS A 505 -16.87 -22.32 -4.89
CA LYS A 505 -16.65 -23.28 -5.99
C LYS A 505 -15.16 -23.53 -6.29
N GLY A 506 -14.26 -22.91 -5.54
CA GLY A 506 -12.81 -23.05 -5.72
C GLY A 506 -12.24 -22.25 -6.89
N VAL A 507 -12.98 -21.27 -7.39
CA VAL A 507 -12.54 -20.43 -8.51
C VAL A 507 -12.00 -19.10 -8.01
N TYR A 508 -10.91 -18.62 -8.59
CA TYR A 508 -10.42 -17.27 -8.33
C TYR A 508 -11.30 -16.24 -9.03
N HIS A 509 -11.91 -15.38 -8.25
CA HIS A 509 -12.71 -14.27 -8.74
C HIS A 509 -12.25 -12.95 -8.15
N ALA A 510 -12.62 -11.85 -8.81
CA ALA A 510 -12.77 -10.56 -8.14
C ALA A 510 -13.85 -10.66 -7.05
N MET A 511 -13.89 -9.72 -6.13
CA MET A 511 -14.87 -9.71 -5.04
C MET A 511 -14.73 -10.92 -4.11
N THR A 512 -13.53 -11.15 -3.67
CA THR A 512 -13.23 -12.06 -2.55
C THR A 512 -13.07 -11.27 -1.26
N ASP A 513 -12.92 -11.96 -0.15
CA ASP A 513 -12.78 -11.41 1.20
C ASP A 513 -11.98 -10.11 1.28
N VAL A 514 -12.48 -9.15 2.04
CA VAL A 514 -11.77 -7.88 2.28
C VAL A 514 -10.42 -8.16 2.93
N ILE A 515 -9.34 -7.76 2.25
CA ILE A 515 -7.95 -8.02 2.66
C ILE A 515 -7.72 -7.74 4.15
N HIS A 516 -8.17 -6.59 4.63
CA HIS A 516 -7.90 -6.13 6.00
C HIS A 516 -8.53 -7.02 7.07
N LYS A 517 -9.69 -7.62 6.76
CA LYS A 517 -10.35 -8.55 7.69
C LYS A 517 -9.60 -9.86 7.80
N VAL A 518 -9.16 -10.40 6.67
CA VAL A 518 -8.35 -11.62 6.68
C VAL A 518 -7.00 -11.35 7.36
N LEU A 519 -6.34 -10.24 7.06
CA LEU A 519 -5.10 -9.87 7.76
C LEU A 519 -5.30 -9.73 9.27
N ASN A 520 -6.42 -9.14 9.70
CA ASN A 520 -6.74 -9.04 11.12
C ASN A 520 -6.96 -10.40 11.77
N ASP A 521 -7.56 -11.36 11.03
CA ASP A 521 -7.77 -12.72 11.52
C ASP A 521 -6.46 -13.51 11.60
N ILE A 522 -5.58 -13.41 10.58
CA ILE A 522 -4.31 -14.13 10.56
C ILE A 522 -3.20 -13.45 11.37
N THR A 523 -3.40 -12.24 11.90
CA THR A 523 -2.47 -11.62 12.85
C THR A 523 -2.73 -12.19 14.24
N VAL A 524 -1.82 -13.02 14.72
CA VAL A 524 -1.97 -13.80 15.96
C VAL A 524 -0.96 -13.44 17.04
N ASP A 525 -0.25 -12.33 16.88
CA ASP A 525 0.64 -11.75 17.91
C ASP A 525 0.44 -10.22 17.95
N ASP A 526 0.17 -9.67 19.14
CA ASP A 526 0.02 -8.23 19.37
C ASP A 526 1.35 -7.45 19.24
N ARG A 527 2.46 -8.18 19.07
CA ARG A 527 3.82 -7.64 18.88
C ARG A 527 4.32 -7.79 17.44
N ALA A 528 3.44 -8.16 16.52
CA ALA A 528 3.76 -8.37 15.10
C ALA A 528 3.93 -7.04 14.36
N ILE A 529 4.77 -7.05 13.31
CA ILE A 529 4.83 -6.01 12.28
C ILE A 529 4.15 -6.53 11.02
N ILE A 530 3.18 -5.78 10.52
CA ILE A 530 2.37 -6.12 9.36
C ILE A 530 2.62 -5.08 8.26
N ILE A 531 2.86 -5.54 7.03
CA ILE A 531 2.97 -4.70 5.84
C ILE A 531 1.86 -5.08 4.86
N GLY A 532 1.11 -4.11 4.38
CA GLY A 532 0.04 -4.37 3.42
C GLY A 532 -0.06 -3.36 2.29
N GLY A 533 -0.40 -3.85 1.11
CA GLY A 533 -0.51 -3.09 -0.13
C GLY A 533 -1.76 -2.20 -0.21
N ASP A 534 -2.24 -1.70 0.92
CA ASP A 534 -3.35 -0.75 1.00
C ASP A 534 -3.15 0.23 2.15
N SER A 535 -3.60 1.47 1.97
CA SER A 535 -3.49 2.53 3.00
C SER A 535 -4.26 2.22 4.28
N HIS A 536 -5.31 1.38 4.21
CA HIS A 536 -6.09 0.91 5.35
C HIS A 536 -5.54 -0.36 5.99
N THR A 537 -4.30 -0.73 5.71
CA THR A 537 -3.61 -1.79 6.45
C THR A 537 -3.33 -1.29 7.86
N ARG A 538 -4.32 -1.50 8.73
CA ARG A 538 -4.35 -1.08 10.13
C ARG A 538 -5.01 -2.19 10.94
N MET A 539 -4.21 -2.93 11.71
CA MET A 539 -4.72 -4.09 12.44
C MET A 539 -5.00 -3.75 13.90
N SER A 540 -5.88 -4.50 14.52
CA SER A 540 -6.19 -4.38 15.95
C SER A 540 -5.19 -5.16 16.83
N LYS A 541 -4.36 -5.99 16.25
CA LYS A 541 -3.24 -6.71 16.88
C LYS A 541 -1.97 -6.42 16.10
N GLY A 542 -0.87 -6.14 16.81
CA GLY A 542 0.37 -5.70 16.19
C GLY A 542 0.32 -4.28 15.61
N VAL A 543 1.40 -3.84 14.99
CA VAL A 543 1.48 -2.57 14.27
C VAL A 543 1.49 -2.81 12.75
N ALA A 544 0.54 -2.19 12.05
CA ALA A 544 0.35 -2.42 10.63
C ALA A 544 0.55 -1.14 9.81
N PHE A 545 1.33 -1.25 8.75
CA PHE A 545 1.66 -0.16 7.85
C PHE A 545 1.11 -0.43 6.46
N GLY A 546 0.33 0.53 5.96
CA GLY A 546 0.03 0.59 4.53
C GLY A 546 1.30 0.91 3.75
N ALA A 547 1.55 0.15 2.70
CA ALA A 547 2.76 0.23 1.90
C ALA A 547 2.45 0.19 0.40
N ASP A 548 3.41 0.60 -0.40
CA ASP A 548 3.37 0.45 -1.84
C ASP A 548 3.70 -1.00 -2.27
N SER A 549 3.44 -1.31 -3.54
CA SER A 549 3.68 -2.64 -4.10
C SER A 549 5.13 -3.11 -3.95
N GLY A 550 6.06 -2.19 -4.03
CA GLY A 550 7.47 -2.50 -3.92
C GLY A 550 7.90 -2.84 -2.51
N THR A 551 7.43 -2.10 -1.52
CA THR A 551 7.66 -2.42 -0.10
C THR A 551 7.01 -3.76 0.25
N VAL A 552 5.81 -4.04 -0.27
CA VAL A 552 5.15 -5.35 -0.14
C VAL A 552 6.00 -6.45 -0.76
N ALA A 553 6.52 -6.23 -1.96
CA ALA A 553 7.37 -7.20 -2.65
C ALA A 553 8.66 -7.49 -1.88
N ILE A 554 9.35 -6.46 -1.35
CA ILE A 554 10.54 -6.64 -0.48
C ILE A 554 10.17 -7.44 0.78
N ALA A 555 9.09 -7.06 1.45
CA ALA A 555 8.66 -7.74 2.66
C ALA A 555 8.37 -9.23 2.41
N LEU A 556 7.69 -9.55 1.29
CA LEU A 556 7.46 -10.93 0.86
C LEU A 556 8.77 -11.66 0.56
N ALA A 557 9.65 -11.03 -0.22
CA ALA A 557 10.87 -11.66 -0.71
C ALA A 557 11.94 -11.84 0.38
N THR A 558 12.01 -10.95 1.37
CA THR A 558 13.10 -10.94 2.36
C THR A 558 12.66 -11.23 3.78
N GLY A 559 11.35 -11.12 4.07
CA GLY A 559 10.84 -11.15 5.45
C GLY A 559 11.19 -9.91 6.28
N GLU A 560 11.71 -8.86 5.65
CA GLU A 560 12.24 -7.68 6.34
C GLU A 560 11.84 -6.38 5.65
N CYS A 561 11.76 -5.30 6.43
CA CYS A 561 11.64 -3.94 5.94
C CYS A 561 12.55 -2.99 6.70
N ALA A 562 13.10 -1.98 6.01
CA ALA A 562 13.80 -0.87 6.63
C ALA A 562 12.84 0.30 6.84
N MET A 563 12.73 0.78 8.07
CA MET A 563 11.87 1.92 8.40
C MET A 563 12.32 2.60 9.70
N PRO A 564 12.07 3.91 9.84
CA PRO A 564 12.31 4.59 11.11
C PRO A 564 11.25 4.20 12.14
N ILE A 565 11.67 4.08 13.40
CA ILE A 565 10.73 3.99 14.53
C ILE A 565 9.93 5.29 14.58
N PRO A 566 8.59 5.24 14.45
CA PRO A 566 7.78 6.45 14.39
C PRO A 566 7.48 7.01 15.78
N GLU A 567 7.20 8.32 15.82
CA GLU A 567 6.60 8.96 16.99
C GLU A 567 5.20 8.37 17.27
N SER A 568 4.79 8.35 18.53
CA SER A 568 3.49 7.87 18.98
C SER A 568 2.64 8.95 19.62
N VAL A 569 1.31 8.83 19.42
CA VAL A 569 0.29 9.60 20.16
C VAL A 569 -0.56 8.61 20.95
N LYS A 570 -0.71 8.87 22.24
CA LYS A 570 -1.53 8.05 23.13
C LYS A 570 -2.98 8.51 23.13
N VAL A 571 -3.91 7.57 22.93
CA VAL A 571 -5.35 7.81 22.99
C VAL A 571 -5.98 6.94 24.08
N THR A 572 -6.69 7.58 25.00
CA THR A 572 -7.45 6.92 26.06
C THR A 572 -8.89 7.44 26.09
N PHE A 573 -9.76 6.73 26.77
CA PHE A 573 -11.17 7.09 26.88
C PHE A 573 -11.55 7.31 28.34
N LYS A 574 -12.49 8.23 28.56
CA LYS A 574 -13.14 8.44 29.88
C LYS A 574 -14.65 8.59 29.69
N GLY A 575 -15.41 8.41 30.80
CA GLY A 575 -16.86 8.48 30.76
C GLY A 575 -17.53 7.19 30.29
N THR A 576 -18.79 7.26 29.91
CA THR A 576 -19.62 6.11 29.54
C THR A 576 -20.25 6.33 28.17
N MET A 577 -20.09 5.37 27.29
CA MET A 577 -20.75 5.38 25.99
C MET A 577 -22.26 5.16 26.19
N LYS A 578 -23.08 5.98 25.55
CA LYS A 578 -24.54 5.87 25.63
C LYS A 578 -25.05 4.72 24.78
N ASP A 579 -26.16 4.08 25.20
CA ASP A 579 -26.70 2.88 24.57
C ASP A 579 -27.09 3.07 23.09
N HIS A 580 -27.36 4.30 22.67
CA HIS A 580 -27.72 4.64 21.29
C HIS A 580 -26.54 5.12 20.44
N ILE A 581 -25.33 5.04 20.95
CA ILE A 581 -24.10 5.39 20.24
C ILE A 581 -23.39 4.13 19.79
N ASP A 582 -23.05 4.09 18.51
CA ASP A 582 -22.20 3.06 17.91
C ASP A 582 -20.72 3.38 18.14
N PHE A 583 -19.87 2.37 18.22
CA PHE A 583 -18.44 2.62 18.43
C PHE A 583 -17.82 3.43 17.27
N ARG A 584 -18.36 3.33 16.06
CA ARG A 584 -17.97 4.16 14.92
C ARG A 584 -18.20 5.65 15.20
N ASP A 585 -19.27 6.01 15.90
CA ASP A 585 -19.54 7.39 16.29
C ASP A 585 -18.47 7.91 17.27
N VAL A 586 -17.98 7.03 18.15
CA VAL A 586 -16.84 7.32 19.04
C VAL A 586 -15.58 7.58 18.22
N VAL A 587 -15.33 6.79 17.21
CA VAL A 587 -14.16 6.95 16.31
C VAL A 587 -14.20 8.28 15.58
N HIS A 588 -15.34 8.64 14.98
CA HIS A 588 -15.54 9.94 14.35
C HIS A 588 -15.37 11.09 15.37
N SER A 589 -15.98 10.98 16.54
CA SER A 589 -15.85 11.96 17.60
C SER A 589 -14.42 12.13 18.09
N THR A 590 -13.60 11.05 18.08
CA THR A 590 -12.18 11.13 18.43
C THR A 590 -11.45 12.13 17.56
N GLN A 591 -11.64 12.06 16.24
CA GLN A 591 -11.03 13.01 15.31
C GLN A 591 -11.52 14.44 15.56
N ALA A 592 -12.83 14.63 15.75
CA ALA A 592 -13.39 15.95 16.04
C ALA A 592 -12.86 16.54 17.36
N GLN A 593 -12.80 15.72 18.42
CA GLN A 593 -12.26 16.16 19.74
C GLN A 593 -10.75 16.47 19.65
N MET A 594 -9.99 15.71 18.84
CA MET A 594 -8.58 15.96 18.60
C MET A 594 -8.36 17.33 17.95
N LEU A 595 -9.05 17.61 16.84
CA LEU A 595 -8.95 18.90 16.16
C LEU A 595 -9.35 20.06 17.08
N LYS A 596 -10.41 19.88 17.86
CA LYS A 596 -10.86 20.88 18.84
C LYS A 596 -9.83 21.12 19.94
N LYS A 597 -9.17 20.06 20.42
CA LYS A 597 -8.19 20.16 21.52
C LYS A 597 -6.88 20.78 21.09
N PHE A 598 -6.33 20.36 19.95
CA PHE A 598 -4.98 20.72 19.55
C PHE A 598 -4.95 21.83 18.49
N GLY A 599 -6.08 22.13 17.81
CA GLY A 599 -6.13 23.08 16.70
C GLY A 599 -5.41 22.61 15.43
N GLU A 600 -4.84 21.40 15.45
CA GLU A 600 -4.15 20.76 14.33
C GLU A 600 -4.24 19.24 14.45
N ASN A 601 -3.92 18.55 13.35
CA ASN A 601 -3.94 17.09 13.35
C ASN A 601 -2.64 16.51 13.92
N VAL A 602 -2.64 16.21 15.21
CA VAL A 602 -1.48 15.60 15.91
C VAL A 602 -1.22 14.15 15.52
N PHE A 603 -2.17 13.48 14.84
CA PHE A 603 -2.01 12.09 14.40
C PHE A 603 -1.20 11.97 13.09
N GLN A 604 -1.12 13.06 12.32
CA GLN A 604 -0.50 13.02 11.00
C GLN A 604 0.94 12.52 11.05
N GLY A 605 1.22 11.43 10.30
CA GLY A 605 2.54 10.83 10.18
C GLY A 605 3.02 10.04 11.40
N ARG A 606 2.20 9.91 12.46
CA ARG A 606 2.51 9.24 13.73
C ARG A 606 1.74 7.95 13.89
N VAL A 607 2.12 7.16 14.88
CA VAL A 607 1.35 5.98 15.29
C VAL A 607 0.40 6.34 16.43
N ILE A 608 -0.83 5.87 16.33
CA ILE A 608 -1.82 6.03 17.40
C ILE A 608 -1.82 4.79 18.28
N GLU A 609 -1.46 4.93 19.55
CA GLU A 609 -1.58 3.88 20.56
C GLU A 609 -2.89 4.07 21.32
N VAL A 610 -3.88 3.25 21.07
CA VAL A 610 -5.23 3.38 21.64
C VAL A 610 -5.53 2.27 22.64
N GLN A 611 -6.04 2.67 23.83
CA GLN A 611 -6.50 1.73 24.84
C GLN A 611 -7.95 1.33 24.57
N ILE A 612 -8.18 0.09 24.13
CA ILE A 612 -9.47 -0.39 23.60
C ILE A 612 -10.40 -1.03 24.64
N GLY A 613 -10.00 -1.09 25.93
CA GLY A 613 -10.83 -1.68 26.99
C GLY A 613 -11.20 -3.14 26.75
N THR A 614 -12.49 -3.43 26.65
CA THR A 614 -13.05 -4.78 26.48
C THR A 614 -13.40 -5.13 25.03
N LEU A 615 -13.10 -4.25 24.05
CA LEU A 615 -13.38 -4.49 22.65
C LEU A 615 -12.53 -5.65 22.12
N LEU A 616 -13.18 -6.62 21.49
CA LEU A 616 -12.47 -7.66 20.74
C LEU A 616 -11.86 -7.09 19.46
N ALA A 617 -10.89 -7.81 18.92
CA ALA A 617 -10.14 -7.39 17.74
C ALA A 617 -11.01 -6.92 16.56
N ASP A 618 -12.13 -7.58 16.30
CA ASP A 618 -13.07 -7.20 15.24
C ASP A 618 -13.66 -5.79 15.43
N GLN A 619 -14.08 -5.49 16.65
CA GLN A 619 -14.69 -4.20 17.00
C GLN A 619 -13.61 -3.10 17.09
N ALA A 620 -12.48 -3.43 17.73
CA ALA A 620 -11.34 -2.53 17.86
C ALA A 620 -10.75 -2.11 16.49
N PHE A 621 -10.87 -3.01 15.50
CA PHE A 621 -10.45 -2.75 14.13
C PHE A 621 -11.17 -1.53 13.52
N THR A 622 -12.41 -1.26 13.88
CA THR A 622 -13.13 -0.05 13.45
C THR A 622 -12.35 1.24 13.78
N PHE A 623 -11.70 1.29 14.95
CA PHE A 623 -10.86 2.43 15.31
C PHE A 623 -9.57 2.46 14.49
N THR A 624 -8.85 1.34 14.45
CA THR A 624 -7.54 1.30 13.79
C THR A 624 -7.65 1.57 12.30
N ASP A 625 -8.65 1.04 11.64
CA ASP A 625 -8.89 1.23 10.21
C ASP A 625 -9.13 2.71 9.84
N TRP A 626 -9.94 3.43 10.63
CA TRP A 626 -10.20 4.86 10.44
C TRP A 626 -8.96 5.73 10.61
N THR A 627 -7.93 5.28 11.32
CA THR A 627 -6.71 6.07 11.51
C THR A 627 -5.97 6.40 10.22
N ALA A 628 -6.23 5.65 9.14
CA ALA A 628 -5.76 5.99 7.80
C ALA A 628 -6.32 7.35 7.33
N GLU A 629 -7.59 7.60 7.61
CA GLU A 629 -8.26 8.88 7.30
C GLU A 629 -7.86 10.00 8.26
N MET A 630 -7.40 9.66 9.47
CA MET A 630 -6.74 10.59 10.38
C MET A 630 -5.31 10.96 9.92
N LYS A 631 -4.86 10.48 8.76
CA LYS A 631 -3.50 10.66 8.22
C LYS A 631 -2.40 10.07 9.13
N ALA A 632 -2.75 9.14 10.01
CA ALA A 632 -1.78 8.45 10.85
C ALA A 632 -0.92 7.47 10.01
N LYS A 633 0.34 7.28 10.41
CA LYS A 633 1.25 6.33 9.77
C LYS A 633 0.83 4.89 10.06
N ALA A 634 0.42 4.62 11.29
CA ALA A 634 -0.12 3.34 11.75
C ALA A 634 -0.96 3.55 13.01
N SER A 635 -1.50 2.46 13.55
CA SER A 635 -2.13 2.43 14.86
C SER A 635 -1.95 1.06 15.50
N ILE A 636 -2.01 1.03 16.82
CA ILE A 636 -2.03 -0.20 17.59
C ILE A 636 -3.07 -0.13 18.70
N CYS A 637 -3.66 -1.24 19.05
CA CYS A 637 -4.55 -1.37 20.19
C CYS A 637 -3.83 -1.96 21.40
N ILE A 638 -3.96 -1.29 22.53
CA ILE A 638 -3.49 -1.79 23.83
C ILE A 638 -4.66 -2.54 24.47
N SER A 639 -4.54 -3.86 24.58
CA SER A 639 -5.55 -4.75 25.13
C SER A 639 -5.19 -5.19 26.54
N THR A 640 -6.19 -5.65 27.32
CA THR A 640 -5.95 -6.45 28.51
C THR A 640 -5.62 -7.90 28.13
N ASP A 641 -4.97 -8.64 29.03
CA ASP A 641 -4.64 -10.06 28.82
C ASP A 641 -5.89 -10.88 28.43
N ASP A 642 -7.00 -10.71 29.16
CA ASP A 642 -8.26 -11.41 28.90
C ASP A 642 -8.86 -11.07 27.53
N THR A 643 -8.84 -9.80 27.15
CA THR A 643 -9.36 -9.34 25.85
C THR A 643 -8.49 -9.86 24.69
N LEU A 644 -7.17 -9.85 24.87
CA LEU A 644 -6.25 -10.36 23.85
C LEU A 644 -6.42 -11.88 23.66
N VAL A 645 -6.49 -12.65 24.76
CA VAL A 645 -6.73 -14.11 24.68
C VAL A 645 -8.03 -14.42 23.93
N LYS A 646 -9.14 -13.75 24.25
CA LYS A 646 -10.41 -13.91 23.53
C LYS A 646 -10.29 -13.57 22.05
N SER A 647 -9.55 -12.51 21.71
CA SER A 647 -9.31 -12.10 20.32
C SER A 647 -8.45 -13.11 19.55
N LEU A 648 -7.48 -13.73 20.21
CA LEU A 648 -6.64 -14.78 19.63
C LEU A 648 -7.43 -16.09 19.43
N GLU A 649 -8.30 -16.47 20.38
CA GLU A 649 -9.16 -17.64 20.21
C GLU A 649 -10.14 -17.46 19.04
N LEU A 650 -10.70 -16.26 18.84
CA LEU A 650 -11.52 -15.95 17.67
C LEU A 650 -10.72 -16.08 16.38
N ALA A 651 -9.50 -15.55 16.34
CA ALA A 651 -8.60 -15.66 15.19
C ALA A 651 -8.31 -17.13 14.85
N LYS A 652 -7.97 -17.96 15.85
CA LYS A 652 -7.76 -19.40 15.66
C LYS A 652 -8.98 -20.09 15.06
N ALA A 653 -10.17 -19.80 15.58
CA ALA A 653 -11.39 -20.38 15.05
C ALA A 653 -11.60 -20.05 13.57
N ARG A 654 -11.33 -18.81 13.15
CA ARG A 654 -11.43 -18.38 11.75
C ARG A 654 -10.34 -18.99 10.87
N ILE A 655 -9.11 -19.08 11.35
CA ILE A 655 -8.02 -19.77 10.62
C ILE A 655 -8.40 -21.24 10.44
N GLN A 656 -8.99 -21.90 11.45
CA GLN A 656 -9.46 -23.28 11.33
C GLN A 656 -10.57 -23.43 10.27
N ILE A 657 -11.46 -22.44 10.14
CA ILE A 657 -12.45 -22.41 9.05
C ILE A 657 -11.75 -22.33 7.68
N MET A 658 -10.71 -21.52 7.56
CA MET A 658 -9.91 -21.44 6.32
C MET A 658 -9.28 -22.79 5.96
N ILE A 659 -8.69 -23.49 6.93
CA ILE A 659 -8.13 -24.84 6.73
C ILE A 659 -9.24 -25.80 6.27
N ASN A 660 -10.38 -25.81 6.96
CA ASN A 660 -11.49 -26.71 6.63
C ASN A 660 -12.09 -26.45 5.23
N LYS A 661 -11.99 -25.23 4.73
CA LYS A 661 -12.40 -24.86 3.37
C LYS A 661 -11.38 -25.29 2.30
N GLY A 662 -10.19 -25.73 2.70
CA GLY A 662 -9.15 -26.13 1.77
C GLY A 662 -8.56 -24.93 0.99
N MET A 663 -8.19 -23.87 1.71
CA MET A 663 -7.48 -22.73 1.12
C MET A 663 -6.13 -23.20 0.58
N GLU A 664 -6.04 -23.30 -0.69
CA GLU A 664 -4.96 -23.80 -1.55
C GLU A 664 -3.57 -24.00 -0.94
N ASN A 665 -3.23 -25.27 -0.68
CA ASN A 665 -1.87 -25.73 -0.37
C ASN A 665 -1.12 -24.90 0.69
N ARG A 666 -1.85 -24.25 1.62
CA ARG A 666 -1.30 -23.38 2.67
C ARG A 666 -1.68 -23.85 4.07
N ASP A 667 -2.12 -25.10 4.20
CA ASP A 667 -2.48 -25.66 5.50
C ASP A 667 -1.32 -25.58 6.48
N ASP A 668 -0.08 -25.78 6.05
CA ASP A 668 1.12 -25.65 6.89
C ASP A 668 1.28 -24.22 7.43
N MET A 669 1.11 -23.21 6.60
CA MET A 669 1.19 -21.80 7.02
C MET A 669 0.05 -21.47 7.98
N LEU A 670 -1.19 -21.88 7.66
CA LEU A 670 -2.36 -21.64 8.49
C LEU A 670 -2.23 -22.37 9.84
N GLN A 671 -1.74 -23.62 9.84
CA GLN A 671 -1.46 -24.35 11.07
C GLN A 671 -0.37 -23.69 11.90
N GLY A 672 0.70 -23.21 11.26
CA GLY A 672 1.76 -22.46 11.91
C GLY A 672 1.24 -21.20 12.62
N LEU A 673 0.26 -20.49 12.04
CA LEU A 673 -0.39 -19.35 12.69
C LEU A 673 -1.23 -19.77 13.92
N ILE A 674 -1.91 -20.93 13.87
CA ILE A 674 -2.62 -21.49 15.04
C ILE A 674 -1.61 -21.80 16.16
N ASP A 675 -0.48 -22.44 15.83
CA ASP A 675 0.56 -22.80 16.80
C ASP A 675 1.19 -21.54 17.44
N LEU A 676 1.39 -20.48 16.64
CA LEU A 676 1.84 -19.18 17.15
C LEU A 676 0.82 -18.54 18.09
N ALA A 677 -0.48 -18.60 17.75
CA ALA A 677 -1.56 -18.12 18.63
C ALA A 677 -1.61 -18.89 19.95
N ASP A 678 -1.50 -20.22 19.91
CA ASP A 678 -1.47 -21.08 21.10
C ASP A 678 -0.27 -20.74 21.99
N LYS A 679 0.90 -20.56 21.40
CA LYS A 679 2.09 -20.12 22.13
C LYS A 679 1.89 -18.75 22.78
N ARG A 680 1.29 -17.80 22.04
CA ARG A 680 1.01 -16.44 22.54
C ARG A 680 0.02 -16.48 23.72
N ILE A 681 -1.07 -17.23 23.57
CA ILE A 681 -2.07 -17.45 24.63
C ILE A 681 -1.42 -18.05 25.88
N ALA A 682 -0.60 -19.09 25.71
CA ALA A 682 0.09 -19.73 26.83
C ALA A 682 1.05 -18.76 27.56
N GLY A 683 1.78 -17.93 26.81
CA GLY A 683 2.67 -16.89 27.38
C GLY A 683 1.90 -15.85 28.20
N ILE A 684 0.71 -15.43 27.72
CA ILE A 684 -0.17 -14.52 28.45
C ILE A 684 -0.70 -15.19 29.72
N GLN A 685 -1.25 -16.41 29.60
CA GLN A 685 -1.86 -17.12 30.73
C GLN A 685 -0.86 -17.51 31.83
N SER A 686 0.39 -17.78 31.48
CA SER A 686 1.46 -18.03 32.44
C SER A 686 1.97 -16.75 33.13
N GLY A 687 1.66 -15.58 32.55
CA GLY A 687 2.19 -14.28 32.99
C GLY A 687 3.66 -14.04 32.61
N GLU A 688 4.26 -14.94 31.82
CA GLU A 688 5.63 -14.76 31.30
C GLU A 688 5.69 -13.68 30.22
N GLU A 689 4.66 -13.63 29.35
CA GLU A 689 4.56 -12.66 28.29
C GLU A 689 3.16 -12.02 28.29
N PRO A 690 2.88 -11.02 29.16
CA PRO A 690 1.57 -10.36 29.21
C PRO A 690 1.25 -9.64 27.89
N ALA A 691 0.01 -9.16 27.71
CA ALA A 691 -0.37 -8.33 26.61
C ALA A 691 0.53 -7.10 26.50
N LEU A 692 0.77 -6.64 25.27
CA LEU A 692 1.65 -5.51 25.02
C LEU A 692 1.13 -4.25 25.72
N ALA A 693 2.01 -3.60 26.47
CA ALA A 693 1.74 -2.33 27.12
C ALA A 693 2.98 -1.42 27.07
N PRO A 694 2.82 -0.08 27.01
CA PRO A 694 3.95 0.84 27.14
C PRO A 694 4.54 0.80 28.55
N ASP A 695 5.75 1.31 28.70
CA ASP A 695 6.34 1.55 30.01
C ASP A 695 5.71 2.79 30.68
N ASP A 696 5.72 2.84 32.01
CA ASP A 696 5.16 3.97 32.78
C ASP A 696 5.88 5.31 32.47
N THR A 697 7.15 5.24 32.09
CA THR A 697 7.96 6.42 31.76
C THR A 697 8.08 6.67 30.26
N ALA A 698 7.28 5.99 29.44
CA ALA A 698 7.21 6.21 28.00
C ALA A 698 6.83 7.67 27.68
N LYS A 699 7.41 8.21 26.65
CA LYS A 699 7.11 9.56 26.17
C LYS A 699 6.31 9.49 24.86
N TYR A 700 5.37 10.39 24.72
CA TYR A 700 4.51 10.53 23.57
C TYR A 700 4.61 11.93 22.98
N PHE A 701 4.50 12.05 21.66
CA PHE A 701 4.36 13.36 21.02
C PHE A 701 3.17 14.14 21.57
N ALA A 702 2.04 13.46 21.78
CA ALA A 702 0.84 14.01 22.42
C ALA A 702 0.05 12.92 23.15
N GLU A 703 -0.71 13.31 24.15
CA GLU A 703 -1.66 12.45 24.84
C GLU A 703 -3.07 13.03 24.72
N MET A 704 -4.01 12.20 24.34
CA MET A 704 -5.40 12.54 24.14
C MET A 704 -6.32 11.67 25.00
N VAL A 705 -7.27 12.31 25.65
CA VAL A 705 -8.38 11.64 26.33
C VAL A 705 -9.65 11.96 25.58
N VAL A 706 -10.31 10.95 25.03
CA VAL A 706 -11.63 11.06 24.39
C VAL A 706 -12.70 11.01 25.48
N ASP A 707 -13.53 12.03 25.54
CA ASP A 707 -14.62 12.13 26.50
C ASP A 707 -15.91 11.56 25.89
N LEU A 708 -16.29 10.35 26.34
CA LEU A 708 -17.47 9.63 25.85
C LEU A 708 -18.78 10.31 26.28
N ASP A 709 -18.76 11.02 27.43
CA ASP A 709 -19.94 11.73 27.93
C ASP A 709 -20.36 12.89 27.01
N LEU A 710 -19.42 13.39 26.17
CA LEU A 710 -19.70 14.47 25.21
C LEU A 710 -20.36 13.95 23.91
N ILE A 711 -20.51 12.64 23.73
CA ILE A 711 -21.10 12.05 22.54
C ILE A 711 -22.58 11.79 22.81
N ASP A 712 -23.43 12.74 22.40
CA ASP A 712 -24.89 12.72 22.68
C ASP A 712 -25.72 12.13 21.55
N GLU A 713 -25.14 12.07 20.34
CA GLU A 713 -25.80 11.62 19.12
C GLU A 713 -24.79 11.06 18.14
N PRO A 714 -25.23 10.29 17.12
CA PRO A 714 -24.34 9.77 16.07
C PRO A 714 -23.56 10.87 15.34
N MET A 715 -22.34 10.53 14.91
CA MET A 715 -21.42 11.47 14.27
C MET A 715 -21.23 11.11 12.79
N ILE A 716 -21.46 12.06 11.93
CA ILE A 716 -21.34 11.90 10.48
C ILE A 716 -20.04 12.56 10.00
N ALA A 717 -19.22 11.81 9.29
CA ALA A 717 -18.09 12.37 8.59
C ALA A 717 -18.56 12.87 7.21
N ASP A 718 -18.34 14.16 6.97
CA ASP A 718 -18.80 14.88 5.81
C ASP A 718 -17.60 15.53 5.11
N PRO A 719 -17.20 15.07 3.90
CA PRO A 719 -16.18 15.73 3.09
C PRO A 719 -16.52 17.18 2.70
N ASP A 720 -17.78 17.63 2.93
CA ASP A 720 -18.26 18.98 2.67
C ASP A 720 -17.94 19.51 1.26
N VAL A 721 -18.35 18.75 0.27
CA VAL A 721 -18.15 19.07 -1.16
C VAL A 721 -18.74 20.42 -1.61
N ASN A 722 -19.61 20.99 -0.80
CA ASN A 722 -20.23 22.31 -1.04
C ASN A 722 -19.45 23.47 -0.39
N ASN A 723 -18.40 23.19 0.38
CA ASN A 723 -17.59 24.23 0.98
C ASN A 723 -16.92 25.09 -0.11
N GLU A 724 -16.99 26.42 0.03
CA GLU A 724 -16.36 27.35 -0.92
C GLU A 724 -14.84 27.24 -0.89
N ASP A 725 -14.25 26.97 0.27
CA ASP A 725 -12.83 26.68 0.41
C ASP A 725 -12.55 25.24 -0.05
N VAL A 726 -12.01 25.10 -1.25
CA VAL A 726 -11.71 23.79 -1.87
C VAL A 726 -10.77 22.94 -1.00
N SER A 727 -9.87 23.56 -0.23
CA SER A 727 -8.95 22.82 0.66
C SER A 727 -9.68 22.12 1.81
N LYS A 728 -10.90 22.54 2.12
CA LYS A 728 -11.72 21.96 3.19
C LYS A 728 -12.75 20.93 2.71
N ARG A 729 -12.90 20.75 1.40
CA ARG A 729 -13.95 19.88 0.82
C ARG A 729 -13.67 18.39 0.98
N TYR A 730 -12.41 18.00 0.99
CA TYR A 730 -11.98 16.61 0.89
C TYR A 730 -11.14 16.13 2.07
N THR A 731 -11.15 16.87 3.14
CA THR A 731 -10.55 16.46 4.40
C THR A 731 -11.61 15.75 5.23
N HIS A 732 -11.30 14.57 5.77
CA HIS A 732 -12.16 13.92 6.76
C HIS A 732 -12.17 14.65 8.12
N ASP A 733 -11.81 15.94 8.11
CA ASP A 733 -11.77 16.79 9.28
C ASP A 733 -13.16 17.38 9.59
N THR A 734 -14.10 17.32 8.64
CA THR A 734 -15.48 17.78 8.84
C THR A 734 -16.32 16.67 9.45
N ILE A 735 -16.37 16.62 10.78
CA ILE A 735 -17.18 15.67 11.55
C ILE A 735 -18.29 16.45 12.24
N ARG A 736 -19.56 16.08 11.96
CA ARG A 736 -20.75 16.79 12.45
C ARG A 736 -21.72 15.84 13.14
N PRO A 737 -22.49 16.31 14.14
CA PRO A 737 -23.55 15.52 14.74
C PRO A 737 -24.67 15.25 13.72
N ALA A 738 -25.32 14.08 13.82
CA ALA A 738 -26.35 13.65 12.87
C ALA A 738 -27.54 14.60 12.80
N SER A 739 -27.84 15.32 13.88
CA SER A 739 -28.91 16.34 13.93
C SER A 739 -28.72 17.47 12.90
N PHE A 740 -27.47 17.74 12.49
CA PHE A 740 -27.17 18.71 11.43
C PHE A 740 -27.79 18.30 10.07
N TYR A 741 -27.99 17.01 9.85
CA TYR A 741 -28.51 16.45 8.59
C TYR A 741 -30.00 16.10 8.66
N ASN A 742 -30.70 16.35 9.74
CA ASN A 742 -32.11 15.98 9.95
C ASN A 742 -32.98 16.27 8.71
N GLY A 743 -33.63 15.22 8.19
CA GLY A 743 -34.52 15.34 7.04
C GLY A 743 -33.82 15.48 5.68
N ARG A 744 -32.50 15.56 5.62
CA ARG A 744 -31.74 15.58 4.36
C ARG A 744 -31.96 14.27 3.62
N LYS A 745 -32.23 14.36 2.32
CA LYS A 745 -32.47 13.19 1.46
C LYS A 745 -31.25 12.28 1.43
N VAL A 746 -31.48 10.98 1.41
CA VAL A 746 -30.50 9.94 1.14
C VAL A 746 -30.96 9.17 -0.09
N ASP A 747 -30.12 9.11 -1.10
CA ASP A 747 -30.43 8.48 -2.39
C ASP A 747 -29.91 7.04 -2.46
N LEU A 748 -28.85 6.71 -1.73
CA LEU A 748 -28.25 5.37 -1.66
C LEU A 748 -27.56 5.15 -0.31
N GLY A 749 -27.79 3.99 0.31
CA GLY A 749 -27.06 3.53 1.49
C GLY A 749 -26.13 2.36 1.16
N PHE A 750 -24.97 2.35 1.81
CA PHE A 750 -24.03 1.26 1.68
C PHE A 750 -23.51 0.81 3.05
N VAL A 751 -23.67 -0.49 3.36
CA VAL A 751 -23.05 -1.13 4.52
C VAL A 751 -22.05 -2.17 4.02
N GLY A 752 -20.77 -1.89 4.18
CA GLY A 752 -19.71 -2.74 3.65
C GLY A 752 -18.32 -2.13 3.87
N SER A 753 -17.35 -2.68 3.19
CA SER A 753 -15.93 -2.33 3.24
C SER A 753 -15.18 -2.81 4.50
N CYS A 754 -13.96 -2.30 4.71
CA CYS A 754 -13.06 -2.76 5.78
C CYS A 754 -13.56 -2.46 7.19
N MET A 755 -14.28 -1.36 7.43
CA MET A 755 -14.77 -1.02 8.78
C MET A 755 -15.93 -1.90 9.27
N VAL A 756 -16.59 -2.64 8.39
CA VAL A 756 -17.71 -3.50 8.78
C VAL A 756 -17.19 -4.82 9.35
N HIS A 757 -17.85 -5.31 10.38
CA HIS A 757 -17.57 -6.60 11.00
C HIS A 757 -18.87 -7.41 11.22
N LYS A 758 -18.78 -8.61 11.77
CA LYS A 758 -19.93 -9.48 12.05
C LYS A 758 -21.02 -8.77 12.83
N GLY A 759 -20.64 -8.00 13.86
CA GLY A 759 -21.57 -7.27 14.72
C GLY A 759 -22.44 -6.26 13.95
N ASP A 760 -21.92 -5.63 12.88
CA ASP A 760 -22.72 -4.75 12.03
C ASP A 760 -23.86 -5.50 11.34
N MET A 761 -23.60 -6.69 10.82
CA MET A 761 -24.64 -7.54 10.22
C MET A 761 -25.67 -7.97 11.26
N GLN A 762 -25.22 -8.29 12.47
CA GLN A 762 -26.09 -8.63 13.59
C GLN A 762 -26.96 -7.45 14.03
N ILE A 763 -26.44 -6.23 14.02
CA ILE A 763 -27.19 -4.99 14.29
C ILE A 763 -28.36 -4.87 13.29
N ILE A 764 -28.11 -5.07 12.01
CA ILE A 764 -29.16 -5.02 10.96
C ILE A 764 -30.22 -6.09 11.23
N ALA A 765 -29.80 -7.33 11.50
CA ALA A 765 -30.71 -8.41 11.81
C ALA A 765 -31.56 -8.14 13.07
N GLN A 766 -30.98 -7.54 14.10
CA GLN A 766 -31.68 -7.14 15.33
C GLN A 766 -32.68 -6.01 15.06
N MET A 767 -32.33 -5.01 14.23
CA MET A 767 -33.26 -3.97 13.80
C MET A 767 -34.48 -4.58 13.13
N PHE A 768 -34.29 -5.52 12.22
CA PHE A 768 -35.39 -6.17 11.52
C PHE A 768 -36.26 -7.03 12.45
N ARG A 769 -35.65 -7.83 13.35
CA ARG A 769 -36.40 -8.59 14.38
C ARG A 769 -37.25 -7.69 15.26
N ASN A 770 -36.72 -6.57 15.70
CA ASN A 770 -37.44 -5.61 16.53
C ASN A 770 -38.64 -5.02 15.77
N MET A 771 -38.48 -4.74 14.49
CA MET A 771 -39.59 -4.26 13.64
C MET A 771 -40.65 -5.33 13.43
N GLU A 772 -40.25 -6.60 13.17
CA GLU A 772 -41.18 -7.72 13.06
C GLU A 772 -42.01 -7.92 14.34
N VAL A 773 -41.34 -7.89 15.50
CA VAL A 773 -42.02 -8.01 16.81
C VAL A 773 -43.01 -6.87 17.03
N GLN A 774 -42.68 -5.66 16.54
CA GLN A 774 -43.55 -4.48 16.63
C GLN A 774 -44.64 -4.47 15.54
N GLY A 775 -44.66 -5.43 14.60
CA GLY A 775 -45.58 -5.43 13.48
C GLY A 775 -45.34 -4.31 12.48
N LYS A 776 -44.15 -3.71 12.48
CA LYS A 776 -43.74 -2.66 11.53
C LYS A 776 -43.30 -3.30 10.20
N GLU A 777 -43.67 -2.67 9.10
CA GLU A 777 -43.21 -3.08 7.77
C GLU A 777 -41.75 -2.73 7.56
N ILE A 778 -40.95 -3.68 7.07
CA ILE A 778 -39.55 -3.45 6.65
C ILE A 778 -39.60 -3.08 5.17
N LYS A 779 -39.41 -1.78 4.89
CA LYS A 779 -39.46 -1.19 3.59
C LYS A 779 -38.36 -0.15 3.41
N PHE A 780 -37.84 -0.04 2.20
CA PHE A 780 -36.79 0.90 1.84
C PHE A 780 -37.34 1.99 0.93
N ASN A 781 -37.05 3.25 1.26
CA ASN A 781 -37.39 4.42 0.43
C ASN A 781 -36.14 4.94 -0.32
N ALA A 782 -34.98 4.37 -0.06
CA ALA A 782 -33.77 4.46 -0.87
C ALA A 782 -33.10 3.06 -0.92
N PRO A 783 -32.35 2.73 -1.97
CA PRO A 783 -31.65 1.47 -2.05
C PRO A 783 -30.64 1.31 -0.92
N LEU A 784 -30.53 0.08 -0.39
CA LEU A 784 -29.52 -0.30 0.59
C LEU A 784 -28.66 -1.44 0.04
N VAL A 785 -27.38 -1.21 -0.14
CA VAL A 785 -26.42 -2.24 -0.55
C VAL A 785 -25.67 -2.72 0.66
N ILE A 786 -25.65 -4.02 0.89
CA ILE A 786 -24.92 -4.67 1.99
C ILE A 786 -23.89 -5.61 1.39
N ALA A 787 -22.60 -5.36 1.66
CA ALA A 787 -21.49 -6.24 1.30
C ALA A 787 -20.82 -6.74 2.58
N PRO A 788 -21.01 -8.02 2.97
CA PRO A 788 -20.32 -8.58 4.12
C PRO A 788 -18.80 -8.58 3.89
N PRO A 789 -17.98 -8.50 4.95
CA PRO A 789 -16.54 -8.35 4.75
C PRO A 789 -15.83 -9.63 4.29
N THR A 790 -16.31 -10.80 4.73
CA THR A 790 -15.71 -12.11 4.38
C THR A 790 -16.76 -13.22 4.27
N TYR A 791 -16.45 -14.26 3.50
CA TYR A 791 -17.28 -15.47 3.45
C TYR A 791 -17.34 -16.20 4.80
N ASN A 792 -16.28 -16.13 5.61
CA ASN A 792 -16.28 -16.70 6.96
C ASN A 792 -17.35 -16.05 7.84
N ILE A 793 -17.48 -14.73 7.77
CA ILE A 793 -18.54 -14.01 8.50
C ILE A 793 -19.93 -14.37 7.98
N VAL A 794 -20.11 -14.55 6.67
CA VAL A 794 -21.38 -15.04 6.11
C VAL A 794 -21.74 -16.42 6.67
N ASP A 795 -20.77 -17.34 6.76
CA ASP A 795 -20.99 -18.67 7.30
C ASP A 795 -21.32 -18.65 8.80
N GLU A 796 -20.63 -17.80 9.57
CA GLU A 796 -20.98 -17.60 10.99
C GLU A 796 -22.41 -17.07 11.15
N LEU A 797 -22.83 -16.10 10.33
CA LEU A 797 -24.19 -15.54 10.36
C LEU A 797 -25.24 -16.55 9.90
N LYS A 798 -24.91 -17.42 8.92
CA LYS A 798 -25.78 -18.53 8.50
C LYS A 798 -25.99 -19.52 9.65
N ALA A 799 -24.92 -19.89 10.34
CA ALA A 799 -24.99 -20.82 11.48
C ALA A 799 -25.81 -20.26 12.65
N GLU A 800 -25.80 -18.94 12.85
CA GLU A 800 -26.55 -18.23 13.90
C GLU A 800 -27.99 -17.88 13.50
N GLY A 801 -28.35 -18.02 12.23
CA GLY A 801 -29.67 -17.71 11.69
C GLY A 801 -29.92 -16.22 11.37
N ASP A 802 -28.89 -15.35 11.55
CA ASP A 802 -28.98 -13.92 11.22
C ASP A 802 -28.99 -13.71 9.71
N TRP A 803 -28.21 -14.51 8.97
CA TRP A 803 -28.16 -14.40 7.52
C TRP A 803 -29.50 -14.66 6.83
N ALA A 804 -30.24 -15.68 7.30
CA ALA A 804 -31.57 -16.00 6.76
C ALA A 804 -32.57 -14.84 6.90
N LEU A 805 -32.42 -14.00 7.94
CA LEU A 805 -33.25 -12.80 8.10
C LEU A 805 -32.85 -11.71 7.11
N LEU A 806 -31.57 -11.53 6.85
CA LEU A 806 -31.09 -10.58 5.84
C LEU A 806 -31.58 -11.00 4.44
N GLU A 807 -31.46 -12.30 4.10
CA GLU A 807 -31.95 -12.85 2.83
C GLU A 807 -33.47 -12.65 2.66
N LYS A 808 -34.25 -12.84 3.73
CA LYS A 808 -35.71 -12.65 3.71
C LYS A 808 -36.12 -11.25 3.22
N TYR A 809 -35.36 -10.22 3.56
CA TYR A 809 -35.66 -8.84 3.20
C TYR A 809 -34.82 -8.30 2.04
N SER A 810 -33.92 -9.13 1.50
CA SER A 810 -33.22 -8.83 0.27
C SER A 810 -34.14 -9.00 -0.93
N GLY A 811 -34.22 -8.02 -1.78
CA GLY A 811 -34.92 -8.12 -3.07
C GLY A 811 -34.08 -8.82 -4.15
N PHE A 812 -32.92 -9.34 -3.78
CA PHE A 812 -31.95 -9.97 -4.65
C PHE A 812 -31.39 -11.24 -4.01
N GLU A 813 -31.39 -12.34 -4.76
CA GLU A 813 -30.78 -13.59 -4.26
C GLU A 813 -29.28 -13.42 -4.17
N PHE A 814 -28.73 -13.70 -3.00
CA PHE A 814 -27.31 -13.80 -2.79
C PHE A 814 -26.78 -15.03 -3.55
N ASP A 815 -26.14 -14.78 -4.70
CA ASP A 815 -25.44 -15.82 -5.44
C ASP A 815 -23.93 -15.60 -5.27
N ASP A 816 -23.34 -16.43 -4.43
CA ASP A 816 -21.91 -16.44 -4.16
C ASP A 816 -21.06 -16.98 -5.32
N ALA A 817 -21.67 -17.39 -6.41
CA ALA A 817 -21.02 -18.10 -7.50
C ALA A 817 -21.22 -17.53 -8.90
N ALA A 818 -22.27 -16.78 -9.15
CA ALA A 818 -22.53 -16.29 -10.49
C ALA A 818 -21.85 -14.93 -10.76
N PRO A 819 -21.13 -14.77 -11.88
CA PRO A 819 -20.77 -13.44 -12.34
C PRO A 819 -22.05 -12.67 -12.67
N LYS A 820 -22.22 -11.47 -12.21
CA LYS A 820 -23.30 -10.60 -12.63
C LYS A 820 -23.12 -10.26 -14.11
N GLU A 821 -24.15 -10.33 -14.91
CA GLU A 821 -24.08 -10.15 -16.36
C GLU A 821 -23.89 -8.69 -16.81
N ALA A 822 -24.17 -7.71 -15.97
CA ALA A 822 -24.00 -6.29 -16.26
C ALA A 822 -23.85 -5.45 -14.99
N ALA A 823 -23.07 -4.39 -15.04
CA ALA A 823 -23.10 -3.35 -14.02
C ALA A 823 -24.53 -2.79 -13.93
N ARG A 824 -25.06 -2.67 -12.71
CA ARG A 824 -26.37 -2.04 -12.53
C ARG A 824 -26.27 -0.57 -12.89
N THR A 825 -27.12 -0.15 -13.79
CA THR A 825 -27.20 1.26 -14.19
C THR A 825 -28.11 2.03 -13.25
N LYS A 826 -28.92 1.33 -12.46
CA LYS A 826 -29.86 1.92 -11.50
C LYS A 826 -30.24 0.94 -10.40
N TYR A 827 -30.30 1.43 -9.16
CA TYR A 827 -30.81 0.68 -8.02
C TYR A 827 -32.30 0.95 -7.81
N GLU A 828 -33.07 -0.10 -7.53
CA GLU A 828 -34.43 0.00 -7.02
C GLU A 828 -34.39 0.23 -5.50
N ASN A 829 -35.46 0.77 -4.92
CA ASN A 829 -35.59 1.01 -3.48
C ASN A 829 -35.83 -0.29 -2.70
N ILE A 830 -34.83 -1.20 -2.75
CA ILE A 830 -34.80 -2.48 -2.06
C ILE A 830 -33.44 -2.66 -1.37
N MET A 831 -33.33 -3.68 -0.57
CA MET A 831 -32.03 -4.12 -0.02
C MET A 831 -31.36 -5.12 -0.96
N TYR A 832 -30.06 -4.95 -1.17
CA TYR A 832 -29.21 -5.83 -1.97
C TYR A 832 -28.16 -6.48 -1.06
N LEU A 833 -28.06 -7.80 -1.09
CA LEU A 833 -26.93 -8.54 -0.50
C LEU A 833 -25.90 -8.83 -1.59
N GLU A 834 -24.73 -8.24 -1.44
CA GLU A 834 -23.63 -8.37 -2.37
C GLU A 834 -22.56 -9.35 -1.86
N ARG A 835 -21.67 -9.78 -2.73
CA ARG A 835 -20.53 -10.61 -2.34
C ARG A 835 -19.59 -9.90 -1.39
N PRO A 836 -18.83 -10.63 -0.57
CA PRO A 836 -17.71 -10.07 0.18
C PRO A 836 -16.75 -9.32 -0.73
N GLY A 837 -16.31 -8.14 -0.28
CA GLY A 837 -15.39 -7.28 -1.03
C GLY A 837 -15.55 -5.82 -0.66
N CYS A 838 -14.68 -4.96 -1.23
CA CYS A 838 -14.73 -3.52 -0.98
C CYS A 838 -15.92 -2.82 -1.66
N ASN A 839 -16.42 -3.43 -2.74
CA ASN A 839 -17.66 -3.03 -3.42
C ASN A 839 -17.76 -1.51 -3.68
N LEU A 840 -18.87 -0.87 -3.33
CA LEU A 840 -19.12 0.56 -3.58
C LEU A 840 -18.00 1.48 -3.06
N CYS A 841 -17.30 1.10 -1.98
CA CYS A 841 -16.18 1.87 -1.44
C CYS A 841 -15.08 2.18 -2.46
N MET A 842 -14.85 1.30 -3.43
CA MET A 842 -13.84 1.50 -4.48
C MET A 842 -14.34 2.38 -5.64
N GLY A 843 -15.65 2.50 -5.84
CA GLY A 843 -16.26 3.31 -6.91
C GLY A 843 -15.96 2.81 -8.33
N ASN A 844 -15.43 1.61 -8.47
CA ASN A 844 -15.13 0.97 -9.75
C ASN A 844 -16.02 -0.25 -10.01
N GLN A 845 -16.81 -0.64 -9.04
CA GLN A 845 -17.74 -1.75 -9.12
C GLN A 845 -19.12 -1.26 -9.45
N GLU A 846 -19.59 -0.38 -8.67
CA GLU A 846 -20.88 0.25 -8.83
C GLU A 846 -20.75 1.72 -8.44
N LYS A 847 -21.55 2.56 -9.03
CA LYS A 847 -21.64 3.98 -8.72
C LYS A 847 -23.08 4.34 -8.43
N ALA A 848 -23.26 5.33 -7.57
CA ALA A 848 -24.55 6.01 -7.42
C ALA A 848 -24.87 6.85 -8.67
N GLU A 849 -26.10 7.26 -8.85
CA GLU A 849 -26.47 8.18 -9.91
C GLU A 849 -25.83 9.57 -9.68
N LYS A 850 -25.56 10.29 -10.75
CA LYS A 850 -24.92 11.62 -10.65
C LYS A 850 -25.78 12.56 -9.78
N GLY A 851 -25.10 13.23 -8.86
CA GLY A 851 -25.75 14.19 -7.95
C GLY A 851 -26.47 13.55 -6.77
N ASP A 852 -26.36 12.24 -6.56
CA ASP A 852 -26.93 11.56 -5.40
C ASP A 852 -26.24 11.95 -4.08
N THR A 853 -26.96 11.75 -2.99
CA THR A 853 -26.42 11.75 -1.63
C THR A 853 -26.28 10.30 -1.15
N VAL A 854 -25.05 9.84 -1.02
CA VAL A 854 -24.71 8.49 -0.53
C VAL A 854 -24.37 8.54 0.94
N LEU A 855 -24.97 7.67 1.75
CA LEU A 855 -24.60 7.47 3.15
C LEU A 855 -24.03 6.06 3.33
N ALA A 856 -22.82 5.96 3.83
CA ALA A 856 -22.10 4.68 3.87
C ALA A 856 -21.33 4.43 5.16
N THR A 857 -21.06 3.15 5.42
CA THR A 857 -20.11 2.71 6.44
C THR A 857 -18.67 2.63 5.91
N SER A 858 -18.43 3.00 4.69
CA SER A 858 -17.11 3.03 4.08
C SER A 858 -16.15 3.95 4.82
N THR A 859 -14.87 3.80 4.59
CA THR A 859 -13.85 4.70 5.17
C THR A 859 -13.53 5.86 4.25
N ARG A 860 -13.53 5.63 2.93
CA ARG A 860 -13.04 6.59 1.96
C ARG A 860 -14.06 6.83 0.85
N LEU A 861 -14.75 7.94 0.93
CA LEU A 861 -15.68 8.37 -0.10
C LEU A 861 -15.35 9.81 -0.51
N PHE A 862 -14.51 9.94 -1.54
CA PHE A 862 -14.20 11.23 -2.14
C PHE A 862 -15.21 11.56 -3.23
N GLN A 863 -15.39 12.86 -3.51
CA GLN A 863 -16.16 13.31 -4.64
C GLN A 863 -15.70 12.64 -5.95
N GLY A 864 -16.65 12.25 -6.78
CA GLY A 864 -16.37 11.58 -8.05
C GLY A 864 -15.99 10.10 -7.93
N ARG A 865 -15.74 9.57 -6.72
CA ARG A 865 -15.38 8.17 -6.53
C ARG A 865 -16.59 7.24 -6.62
N VAL A 866 -17.62 7.51 -5.83
CA VAL A 866 -18.85 6.70 -5.77
C VAL A 866 -19.99 7.39 -6.50
N VAL A 867 -19.98 8.72 -6.51
CA VAL A 867 -21.01 9.57 -7.07
C VAL A 867 -20.36 10.74 -7.80
N GLU A 868 -20.82 10.99 -9.02
CA GLU A 868 -20.37 12.11 -9.85
C GLU A 868 -21.29 13.32 -9.71
N ASP A 869 -20.78 14.51 -9.99
CA ASP A 869 -21.57 15.74 -10.05
C ASP A 869 -22.47 15.77 -11.29
N THR A 870 -23.59 16.44 -11.16
CA THR A 870 -24.32 16.99 -12.31
C THR A 870 -23.94 18.45 -12.54
N ALA A 871 -24.44 19.06 -13.63
CA ALA A 871 -24.28 20.49 -13.87
C ALA A 871 -24.94 21.36 -12.77
N GLU A 872 -25.95 20.83 -12.09
CA GLU A 872 -26.81 21.56 -11.15
C GLU A 872 -26.58 21.15 -9.70
N LYS A 873 -26.14 19.92 -9.45
CA LYS A 873 -26.01 19.34 -8.09
C LYS A 873 -24.70 18.57 -7.97
N LYS A 874 -23.98 18.82 -6.87
CA LYS A 874 -22.83 18.01 -6.49
C LYS A 874 -23.27 16.69 -5.88
N GLY A 875 -22.61 15.61 -6.26
CA GLY A 875 -22.73 14.33 -5.61
C GLY A 875 -22.09 14.38 -4.22
N GLU A 876 -22.73 13.76 -3.23
CA GLU A 876 -22.27 13.78 -1.85
C GLU A 876 -22.05 12.37 -1.32
N SER A 877 -20.97 12.19 -0.57
CA SER A 877 -20.64 10.94 0.10
C SER A 877 -20.43 11.21 1.58
N LEU A 878 -21.39 10.77 2.39
CA LEU A 878 -21.41 10.93 3.84
C LEU A 878 -21.11 9.58 4.52
N LEU A 879 -20.39 9.60 5.64
CA LEU A 879 -19.99 8.41 6.37
C LEU A 879 -20.67 8.38 7.74
N GLY A 880 -21.34 7.27 8.04
CA GLY A 880 -22.07 7.07 9.29
C GLY A 880 -22.01 5.64 9.82
N SER A 881 -22.53 5.42 11.00
CA SER A 881 -22.65 4.09 11.60
C SER A 881 -23.69 3.21 10.91
N THR A 882 -23.56 1.90 11.04
CA THR A 882 -24.46 0.91 10.40
C THR A 882 -25.93 1.17 10.71
N PRO A 883 -26.37 1.37 11.96
CA PRO A 883 -27.78 1.63 12.23
C PRO A 883 -28.27 2.95 11.62
N MET A 884 -27.40 3.95 11.49
CA MET A 884 -27.74 5.22 10.83
C MET A 884 -27.98 5.03 9.33
N VAL A 885 -27.11 4.28 8.65
CA VAL A 885 -27.24 4.00 7.21
C VAL A 885 -28.54 3.23 6.94
N VAL A 886 -28.80 2.17 7.69
CA VAL A 886 -29.99 1.33 7.53
C VAL A 886 -31.27 2.16 7.72
N LEU A 887 -31.36 2.89 8.81
CA LEU A 887 -32.55 3.68 9.10
C LEU A 887 -32.77 4.80 8.09
N ALA A 888 -31.69 5.47 7.70
CA ALA A 888 -31.78 6.57 6.70
C ALA A 888 -32.29 6.06 5.35
N THR A 889 -31.87 4.86 4.90
CA THR A 889 -32.36 4.26 3.64
C THR A 889 -33.82 3.78 3.77
N MET A 890 -34.22 3.25 4.91
CA MET A 890 -35.63 2.92 5.16
C MET A 890 -36.51 4.15 5.09
N LEU A 891 -36.04 5.28 5.60
CA LEU A 891 -36.77 6.55 5.57
C LEU A 891 -36.59 7.35 4.25
N GLY A 892 -35.57 7.06 3.45
CA GLY A 892 -35.13 7.85 2.28
C GLY A 892 -34.53 9.21 2.68
N ARG A 893 -34.24 9.41 3.96
CA ARG A 893 -33.69 10.64 4.52
C ARG A 893 -32.97 10.38 5.82
N PHE A 894 -32.15 11.32 6.25
CA PHE A 894 -31.62 11.29 7.61
C PHE A 894 -32.75 11.33 8.64
N PRO A 895 -32.73 10.42 9.65
CA PRO A 895 -33.70 10.42 10.73
C PRO A 895 -33.50 11.63 11.66
N THR A 896 -34.54 12.03 12.37
CA THR A 896 -34.37 12.81 13.59
C THR A 896 -33.71 11.97 14.67
N ILE A 897 -33.06 12.61 15.65
CA ILE A 897 -32.42 11.88 16.76
C ILE A 897 -33.43 11.07 17.58
N ALA A 898 -34.69 11.51 17.65
CA ALA A 898 -35.76 10.76 18.32
C ALA A 898 -36.10 9.47 17.56
N GLU A 899 -36.27 9.55 16.24
CA GLU A 899 -36.50 8.37 15.36
C GLU A 899 -35.33 7.40 15.45
N TYR A 900 -34.11 7.92 15.45
CA TYR A 900 -32.91 7.08 15.56
C TYR A 900 -32.86 6.34 16.92
N LYS A 901 -33.05 7.05 18.03
CA LYS A 901 -33.06 6.44 19.36
C LYS A 901 -34.16 5.38 19.51
N GLU A 902 -35.35 5.63 18.96
CA GLU A 902 -36.43 4.65 18.93
C GLU A 902 -36.01 3.37 18.16
N ALA A 903 -35.42 3.54 16.99
CA ALA A 903 -35.04 2.42 16.10
C ALA A 903 -33.97 1.53 16.70
N VAL A 904 -33.04 2.09 17.50
CA VAL A 904 -31.95 1.32 18.11
C VAL A 904 -32.23 0.89 19.57
N THR A 905 -33.41 1.20 20.09
CA THR A 905 -33.80 0.81 21.46
C THR A 905 -33.74 -0.72 21.63
N GLY A 906 -33.00 -1.17 22.64
CA GLY A 906 -32.81 -2.59 22.96
C GLY A 906 -31.86 -3.33 22.03
N ILE A 907 -31.17 -2.65 21.12
CA ILE A 907 -30.10 -3.21 20.30
C ILE A 907 -28.77 -2.96 20.98
N ASN A 908 -27.96 -4.01 21.08
CA ASN A 908 -26.59 -3.86 21.54
C ASN A 908 -25.71 -3.35 20.39
N LEU A 909 -25.48 -2.06 20.33
CA LEU A 909 -24.66 -1.44 19.28
C LEU A 909 -23.17 -1.75 19.48
N THR A 910 -22.69 -1.65 20.72
CA THR A 910 -21.33 -2.06 21.11
C THR A 910 -21.21 -2.06 22.62
N SER A 911 -20.72 -3.15 23.20
CA SER A 911 -20.43 -3.22 24.63
C SER A 911 -19.01 -2.68 24.92
N PHE A 912 -18.81 -1.38 24.66
CA PHE A 912 -17.53 -0.74 24.95
C PHE A 912 -17.44 -0.29 26.38
N ALA A 913 -16.56 -0.91 27.17
CA ALA A 913 -16.15 -0.44 28.48
C ALA A 913 -14.65 -0.07 28.43
N PRO A 914 -14.27 1.21 28.50
CA PRO A 914 -12.87 1.59 28.57
C PRO A 914 -12.23 1.06 29.85
N PRO A 915 -10.90 0.90 29.88
CA PRO A 915 -10.19 0.61 31.12
C PRO A 915 -10.58 1.61 32.21
N SER A 916 -10.70 1.15 33.46
CA SER A 916 -11.20 1.94 34.57
C SER A 916 -10.50 3.29 34.74
N LYS A 917 -11.16 4.21 35.43
CA LYS A 917 -10.92 5.67 35.58
C LYS A 917 -9.51 6.15 35.85
N ASP A 918 -8.61 5.31 36.31
CA ASP A 918 -7.20 5.66 36.44
C ASP A 918 -6.53 5.53 35.07
N LEU A 919 -6.40 6.67 34.43
CA LEU A 919 -5.63 6.86 33.20
C LEU A 919 -4.10 6.68 33.40
N SER A 920 -3.63 6.60 34.61
CA SER A 920 -2.41 5.89 34.94
C SER A 920 -2.67 4.44 34.59
N VAL A 921 -1.96 3.91 33.56
CA VAL A 921 -1.91 2.54 33.18
C VAL A 921 -2.33 1.66 34.36
N ALA A 922 -3.46 0.94 34.21
CA ALA A 922 -3.80 -0.06 35.20
C ALA A 922 -2.52 -0.82 35.44
N THR A 923 -2.07 -0.83 36.66
CA THR A 923 -0.81 -1.42 37.09
C THR A 923 -0.76 -2.86 36.62
N ILE A 924 -0.39 -3.05 35.36
CA ILE A 924 0.06 -4.32 34.84
C ILE A 924 1.45 -4.47 35.44
N PRO A 925 1.68 -5.46 36.32
CA PRO A 925 3.00 -5.60 36.91
C PRO A 925 4.00 -5.82 35.78
N VAL A 926 4.82 -4.80 35.51
CA VAL A 926 5.91 -4.87 34.58
C VAL A 926 6.96 -5.79 35.19
N LYS A 927 6.91 -7.06 34.84
CA LYS A 927 8.13 -7.85 34.89
C LYS A 927 8.93 -7.48 33.67
N MET A 928 10.06 -6.82 33.90
CA MET A 928 11.03 -6.48 32.87
C MET A 928 11.33 -7.71 32.00
N LEU A 929 11.26 -7.52 30.68
CA LEU A 929 11.81 -8.44 29.68
C LEU A 929 13.32 -8.38 29.71
#